data_8d5e1cb38295478ed2b979bbd2613d01
#
_entry.id   8d5e1cb38295478ed2b979bbd2613d01
#
_cell.length_a   1.000
_cell.length_b   1.000
_cell.length_c   1.000
_cell.angle_alpha   90.00
_cell.angle_beta   90.00
_cell.angle_gamma   90.00
#
_symmetry.space_group_name_H-M   'P 1'
#
loop_
_entity.id
_entity.type
_entity.pdbx_description
1 polymer ?
#
loop_
_entity_poly.entity_id
_entity_poly.type
_entity_poly.pdbx_seq_one_letter_code
_entity_poly.pdbx_strand_id
1 'polypeptide(L)'
;MKRLFLFFFFLIAVSLHAEDLNLGLYIKSNQYTGAQRTGLILNDRKPFQLSSKGVSLSFDLYIRKEPILFGFINRIITNTGENIDLLISPNNGEHVYVSLLVNEKRYNIATIEHNRWIPVKISLLPENKQIELTFGSQKKSFEHSFSNVHNFQVSFGACRIPKYKSPEAAPINIKNIRVYEGNKLIRYWQLGKHQESFCLDSIRHIPAHADNPIWLINTHSKWEKVFSIKQKDEPQFDFDPIHGIFYFLSNQDLQTLYTYNVVTRTERIIKDISGYPAGDKNDGLFYIPDTQELISFDLNIKTLSRYMPATNEWENKSVPEVDMQYYDHTQTYNPTDTSIITFGGYGHYIYKNDLFKIKPYTGKWEKIKIEDIDPRFFATSAVVDNNLYIFGGRGCKSGRQEMSPHNYYDLYKINLQTFKTEKLWNIEMPDTVNIFPGRNMIYNSSDNSFYVLIINPKPYLVKIRIDKPGLERVSDDINVDLKSDERINYTLYQFPEQQKIYALFCKQYKDSTSLFDIYSIHYPTLSYVGTLQEKSEPKIFYTLLGIAIVLISIAFIFFKRKNNPSETNAPVTKSENSLSQISADQEEIKHKPIFDSAHSCIRLLGKFQVKDKEGNDISGSFTPILKSLLLLILLHSQKDERGITNKKIDETLWGDKSEKSAQNNRNVSLSKLRSLLEKIGNVRIVQDNNFWKIESDNPAYCDYQMALQYIQEATNSQHKEESFFYDLLELLFYGPLLPNTQFDWLDNFKSDYSCATIDLLNELLKKEEFLHNDKFRLQIAETIFSHDILNEEALQVKCTLLYNSGKKGIAKNTYDNFCKEYHTLLGVEYNIPFSQIIHANE
;
A
#
# COMPACT_ATOMS: atom_id res chain seq x y z
N MET A 1 5.15 -14.65 47.55
CA MET A 1 3.97 -14.99 46.72
C MET A 1 2.97 -13.83 46.51
N LYS A 2 2.52 -13.05 47.48
CA LYS A 2 1.58 -11.94 47.27
C LYS A 2 2.11 -10.80 46.37
N ARG A 3 3.41 -10.52 46.32
CA ARG A 3 3.99 -9.48 45.43
C ARG A 3 4.19 -9.95 43.97
N LEU A 4 4.30 -11.25 43.74
CA LEU A 4 4.37 -11.82 42.39
C LEU A 4 3.00 -11.87 41.75
N PHE A 5 1.92 -12.02 42.53
CA PHE A 5 0.54 -11.99 42.01
C PHE A 5 0.08 -10.57 41.63
N LEU A 6 0.58 -9.52 42.32
CA LEU A 6 0.29 -8.13 41.96
C LEU A 6 1.00 -7.69 40.66
N PHE A 7 2.20 -8.27 40.40
CA PHE A 7 2.93 -7.98 39.16
C PHE A 7 2.28 -8.65 37.94
N PHE A 8 1.65 -9.80 38.13
CA PHE A 8 0.91 -10.47 37.06
C PHE A 8 -0.43 -9.79 36.73
N PHE A 9 -1.08 -9.15 37.72
CA PHE A 9 -2.30 -8.39 37.50
C PHE A 9 -2.04 -7.01 36.86
N PHE A 10 -0.84 -6.43 37.06
CA PHE A 10 -0.45 -5.18 36.40
C PHE A 10 -0.07 -5.36 34.92
N LEU A 11 0.33 -6.57 34.50
CA LEU A 11 0.62 -6.92 33.11
C LEU A 11 -0.64 -7.21 32.30
N ILE A 12 -1.79 -7.40 32.92
CA ILE A 12 -3.09 -7.60 32.22
C ILE A 12 -3.85 -6.28 32.05
N ALA A 13 -3.45 -5.22 32.74
CA ALA A 13 -4.08 -3.89 32.66
C ALA A 13 -3.38 -2.93 31.66
N VAL A 14 -2.59 -3.43 30.70
CA VAL A 14 -2.40 -2.72 29.44
C VAL A 14 -3.67 -2.95 28.63
N SER A 15 -4.70 -2.18 28.95
CA SER A 15 -5.83 -1.99 28.07
C SER A 15 -5.26 -1.51 26.72
N LEU A 16 -5.20 -2.44 25.77
CA LEU A 16 -5.22 -2.11 24.38
C LEU A 16 -6.38 -1.11 24.21
N HIS A 17 -6.07 0.17 24.05
CA HIS A 17 -7.02 1.10 23.49
C HIS A 17 -7.31 0.50 22.12
N ALA A 18 -8.45 -0.15 21.98
CA ALA A 18 -8.96 -0.58 20.70
C ALA A 18 -9.09 0.72 19.90
N GLU A 19 -8.22 0.91 18.92
CA GLU A 19 -8.37 1.98 17.95
C GLU A 19 -9.81 1.92 17.46
N ASP A 20 -10.50 3.07 17.43
CA ASP A 20 -11.92 3.18 17.02
C ASP A 20 -12.04 2.96 15.50
N LEU A 21 -11.88 1.69 15.08
CA LEU A 21 -12.06 1.29 13.70
C LEU A 21 -13.55 1.34 13.33
N ASN A 22 -13.83 1.86 12.17
CA ASN A 22 -15.18 1.89 11.62
C ASN A 22 -15.57 0.49 11.12
N LEU A 23 -16.09 -0.35 12.04
CA LEU A 23 -16.49 -1.72 11.73
C LEU A 23 -17.93 -1.77 11.24
N GLY A 24 -18.22 -2.72 10.36
CA GLY A 24 -19.57 -2.97 9.88
C GLY A 24 -19.67 -3.19 8.38
N LEU A 25 -20.90 -3.33 7.92
CA LEU A 25 -21.27 -3.45 6.51
C LEU A 25 -22.20 -2.30 6.12
N TYR A 26 -21.84 -1.55 5.07
CA TYR A 26 -22.75 -0.62 4.42
C TYR A 26 -23.69 -1.35 3.48
N ILE A 27 -24.98 -1.18 3.67
CA ILE A 27 -26.03 -1.71 2.80
C ILE A 27 -26.34 -0.68 1.71
N LYS A 28 -25.87 -0.93 0.48
CA LYS A 28 -26.23 -0.14 -0.70
C LYS A 28 -27.73 -0.17 -0.92
N SER A 29 -28.35 1.02 -0.98
CA SER A 29 -29.79 1.21 -1.03
C SER A 29 -30.30 1.58 -2.43
N ASN A 30 -31.41 2.30 -2.45
CA ASN A 30 -32.14 2.68 -3.66
C ASN A 30 -31.44 3.68 -4.59
N GLN A 31 -30.27 4.22 -4.21
CA GLN A 31 -29.40 4.97 -5.12
C GLN A 31 -28.72 4.07 -6.17
N TYR A 32 -28.71 2.74 -5.94
CA TYR A 32 -28.10 1.75 -6.82
C TYR A 32 -29.16 0.92 -7.52
N THR A 33 -28.84 0.36 -8.67
CA THR A 33 -29.73 -0.59 -9.37
C THR A 33 -30.01 -1.80 -8.48
N GLY A 34 -31.16 -2.45 -8.62
CA GLY A 34 -31.53 -3.58 -7.76
C GLY A 34 -30.52 -4.72 -7.74
N ALA A 35 -29.80 -4.94 -8.85
CA ALA A 35 -28.73 -5.94 -8.94
C ALA A 35 -27.47 -5.56 -8.11
N GLN A 36 -27.19 -4.28 -7.95
CA GLN A 36 -26.03 -3.75 -7.24
C GLN A 36 -26.26 -3.52 -5.75
N ARG A 37 -27.51 -3.60 -5.26
CA ARG A 37 -27.84 -3.39 -3.84
C ARG A 37 -27.28 -4.51 -2.98
N THR A 38 -26.90 -4.15 -1.75
CA THR A 38 -26.28 -5.08 -0.80
C THR A 38 -27.33 -5.87 -0.05
N GLY A 39 -27.14 -7.19 0.00
CA GLY A 39 -27.85 -8.11 0.87
C GLY A 39 -26.88 -8.91 1.73
N LEU A 40 -27.26 -9.20 2.99
CA LEU A 40 -26.48 -10.07 3.88
C LEU A 40 -27.40 -11.19 4.38
N ILE A 41 -27.01 -12.45 4.21
CA ILE A 41 -27.74 -13.62 4.71
C ILE A 41 -26.87 -14.32 5.75
N LEU A 42 -27.43 -14.54 6.94
CA LEU A 42 -26.72 -15.15 8.07
C LEU A 42 -26.65 -16.68 7.98
N ASN A 43 -25.80 -17.28 8.86
CA ASN A 43 -25.75 -18.70 9.18
C ASN A 43 -25.51 -19.63 7.98
N ASP A 44 -24.59 -19.26 7.08
CA ASP A 44 -24.29 -20.03 5.87
C ASP A 44 -25.55 -20.30 5.00
N ARG A 45 -26.45 -19.30 4.94
CA ARG A 45 -27.75 -19.42 4.24
C ARG A 45 -28.66 -20.51 4.81
N LYS A 46 -28.34 -21.12 5.95
CA LYS A 46 -29.14 -22.14 6.63
C LYS A 46 -30.06 -21.52 7.68
N PRO A 47 -31.26 -22.09 7.91
CA PRO A 47 -32.16 -21.58 8.93
C PRO A 47 -31.60 -21.78 10.36
N PHE A 48 -31.97 -20.88 11.25
CA PHE A 48 -31.82 -21.05 12.69
C PHE A 48 -32.99 -21.86 13.24
N GLN A 49 -32.75 -22.67 14.25
CA GLN A 49 -33.82 -23.37 14.97
C GLN A 49 -34.47 -22.39 15.98
N LEU A 50 -35.79 -22.40 16.05
CA LEU A 50 -36.57 -21.67 17.06
C LEU A 50 -36.87 -22.61 18.22
N SER A 51 -36.16 -22.44 19.33
CA SER A 51 -36.41 -23.20 20.55
C SER A 51 -37.54 -22.63 21.39
N SER A 52 -38.13 -23.42 22.31
CA SER A 52 -39.11 -22.92 23.27
C SER A 52 -38.61 -21.81 24.16
N LYS A 53 -37.30 -21.82 24.46
CA LYS A 53 -36.61 -20.76 25.23
C LYS A 53 -36.56 -19.42 24.52
N GLY A 54 -36.98 -19.37 23.25
CA GLY A 54 -36.93 -18.21 22.39
C GLY A 54 -35.56 -17.92 21.81
N VAL A 55 -35.55 -17.15 20.75
CA VAL A 55 -34.31 -16.69 20.07
C VAL A 55 -34.35 -15.18 19.93
N SER A 56 -33.21 -14.54 20.17
CA SER A 56 -33.04 -13.10 20.01
C SER A 56 -31.98 -12.77 19.00
N LEU A 57 -32.27 -11.87 18.07
CA LEU A 57 -31.33 -11.24 17.16
C LEU A 57 -31.03 -9.83 17.66
N SER A 58 -29.77 -9.49 17.88
CA SER A 58 -29.36 -8.11 18.16
C SER A 58 -28.28 -7.62 17.22
N PHE A 59 -28.30 -6.33 16.92
CA PHE A 59 -27.30 -5.66 16.06
C PHE A 59 -27.29 -4.18 16.33
N ASP A 60 -26.20 -3.51 15.91
CA ASP A 60 -26.11 -2.06 15.92
C ASP A 60 -26.48 -1.55 14.54
N LEU A 61 -27.37 -0.56 14.48
CA LEU A 61 -27.93 0.05 13.28
C LEU A 61 -27.50 1.52 13.19
N TYR A 62 -27.04 1.93 12.01
CA TYR A 62 -26.77 3.33 11.70
C TYR A 62 -27.56 3.73 10.45
N ILE A 63 -28.47 4.70 10.56
CA ILE A 63 -29.30 5.14 9.43
C ILE A 63 -28.59 6.30 8.74
N ARG A 64 -28.25 6.12 7.47
CA ARG A 64 -27.55 7.11 6.65
C ARG A 64 -28.52 8.19 6.17
N LYS A 65 -28.01 9.40 6.03
CA LYS A 65 -28.76 10.49 5.39
C LYS A 65 -28.62 10.37 3.88
N GLU A 66 -29.59 9.76 3.22
CA GLU A 66 -29.64 9.58 1.75
C GLU A 66 -30.98 10.14 1.20
N PRO A 67 -31.02 10.52 -0.09
CA PRO A 67 -32.24 11.13 -0.68
C PRO A 67 -33.47 10.23 -0.61
N ILE A 68 -33.27 8.89 -0.70
CA ILE A 68 -34.36 7.90 -0.68
C ILE A 68 -34.24 7.09 0.62
N LEU A 69 -35.14 7.37 1.56
CA LEU A 69 -35.22 6.69 2.85
C LEU A 69 -36.35 5.65 2.80
N PHE A 70 -36.04 4.50 2.19
CA PHE A 70 -37.01 3.40 2.02
C PHE A 70 -36.27 2.05 1.90
N GLY A 71 -36.89 0.96 2.42
CA GLY A 71 -36.47 -0.40 2.24
C GLY A 71 -36.27 -1.20 3.51
N PHE A 72 -35.89 -2.47 3.35
CA PHE A 72 -35.71 -3.38 4.47
C PHE A 72 -34.40 -3.10 5.21
N ILE A 73 -34.45 -3.05 6.54
CA ILE A 73 -33.32 -3.12 7.46
C ILE A 73 -32.92 -4.57 7.61
N ASN A 74 -33.86 -5.39 8.15
CA ASN A 74 -33.69 -6.85 8.22
C ASN A 74 -35.03 -7.57 7.98
N ARG A 75 -34.95 -8.83 7.61
CA ARG A 75 -36.06 -9.73 7.41
C ARG A 75 -35.81 -11.05 8.13
N ILE A 76 -36.78 -11.49 8.91
CA ILE A 76 -36.86 -12.81 9.53
C ILE A 76 -37.97 -13.58 8.82
N ILE A 77 -37.62 -14.67 8.16
CA ILE A 77 -38.54 -15.48 7.35
C ILE A 77 -38.65 -16.86 7.99
N THR A 78 -39.85 -17.22 8.44
CA THR A 78 -40.09 -18.50 9.09
C THR A 78 -40.31 -19.64 8.08
N ASN A 79 -40.26 -20.89 8.54
CA ASN A 79 -40.58 -22.05 7.74
C ASN A 79 -42.08 -22.13 7.32
N THR A 80 -42.96 -21.44 8.01
CA THR A 80 -44.39 -21.31 7.65
C THR A 80 -44.61 -20.27 6.56
N GLY A 81 -43.59 -19.49 6.20
CA GLY A 81 -43.72 -18.42 5.22
C GLY A 81 -44.08 -17.06 5.80
N GLU A 82 -44.16 -16.93 7.10
CA GLU A 82 -44.39 -15.67 7.77
C GLU A 82 -43.16 -14.81 7.76
N ASN A 83 -43.31 -13.48 7.60
CA ASN A 83 -42.27 -12.50 7.62
C ASN A 83 -42.40 -11.59 8.86
N ILE A 84 -41.29 -11.37 9.51
CA ILE A 84 -41.10 -10.36 10.54
C ILE A 84 -40.04 -9.42 10.03
N ASP A 85 -40.46 -8.27 9.50
CA ASP A 85 -39.59 -7.36 8.75
C ASP A 85 -39.46 -6.04 9.50
N LEU A 86 -38.23 -5.61 9.75
CA LEU A 86 -37.91 -4.26 10.17
C LEU A 86 -37.55 -3.44 8.93
N LEU A 87 -38.20 -2.30 8.72
CA LEU A 87 -38.05 -1.51 7.50
C LEU A 87 -38.13 -0.01 7.76
N ILE A 88 -37.59 0.78 6.83
CA ILE A 88 -37.81 2.22 6.74
C ILE A 88 -38.86 2.47 5.67
N SER A 89 -39.88 3.23 6.00
CA SER A 89 -40.89 3.59 5.02
C SER A 89 -41.66 4.87 5.39
N PRO A 90 -42.11 5.67 4.40
CA PRO A 90 -42.96 6.81 4.64
C PRO A 90 -44.33 6.35 5.16
N ASN A 91 -44.93 7.18 6.00
CA ASN A 91 -46.32 7.02 6.46
C ASN A 91 -47.12 8.21 5.96
N ASN A 92 -48.06 7.99 5.09
CA ASN A 92 -49.02 8.99 4.55
C ASN A 92 -48.37 10.29 4.02
N GLY A 93 -47.13 10.24 3.50
CA GLY A 93 -46.50 11.30 2.71
C GLY A 93 -45.67 12.34 3.46
N GLU A 94 -45.75 12.47 4.79
CA GLU A 94 -45.01 13.56 5.49
C GLU A 94 -43.90 13.09 6.42
N HIS A 95 -44.00 11.90 7.01
CA HIS A 95 -42.99 11.43 7.96
C HIS A 95 -42.50 10.03 7.62
N VAL A 96 -41.19 9.79 7.76
CA VAL A 96 -40.55 8.49 7.56
C VAL A 96 -40.29 7.86 8.92
N TYR A 97 -40.68 6.62 9.09
CA TYR A 97 -40.54 5.84 10.34
C TYR A 97 -39.71 4.56 10.12
N VAL A 98 -39.10 4.13 11.21
CA VAL A 98 -38.72 2.72 11.38
C VAL A 98 -39.95 1.96 11.79
N SER A 99 -40.35 0.95 11.03
CA SER A 99 -41.57 0.20 11.25
C SER A 99 -41.27 -1.31 11.32
N LEU A 100 -42.01 -1.99 12.19
CA LEU A 100 -42.07 -3.46 12.22
C LEU A 100 -43.28 -3.92 11.45
N LEU A 101 -43.07 -4.84 10.49
CA LEU A 101 -44.14 -5.50 9.74
C LEU A 101 -44.17 -6.98 10.18
N VAL A 102 -45.32 -7.42 10.68
CA VAL A 102 -45.55 -8.82 11.04
C VAL A 102 -46.76 -9.29 10.27
N ASN A 103 -46.58 -10.18 9.31
CA ASN A 103 -47.63 -10.62 8.40
C ASN A 103 -48.46 -9.41 7.94
N GLU A 104 -48.44 -8.72 7.12
CA GLU A 104 -49.23 -7.58 6.61
C GLU A 104 -49.60 -6.49 7.64
N LYS A 105 -49.44 -6.74 8.97
CA LYS A 105 -49.72 -5.75 10.01
C LYS A 105 -48.51 -4.91 10.34
N ARG A 106 -48.60 -3.60 10.14
CA ARG A 106 -47.52 -2.63 10.32
C ARG A 106 -47.64 -1.89 11.66
N TYR A 107 -46.51 -1.76 12.34
CA TYR A 107 -46.35 -1.03 13.60
C TYR A 107 -45.26 0.03 13.47
N ASN A 108 -45.55 1.30 13.66
CA ASN A 108 -44.54 2.35 13.70
C ASN A 108 -43.80 2.29 15.04
N ILE A 109 -42.47 2.21 14.96
CA ILE A 109 -41.56 2.00 16.10
C ILE A 109 -40.97 3.31 16.57
N ALA A 110 -40.26 4.01 15.69
CA ALA A 110 -39.53 5.23 15.99
C ALA A 110 -39.43 6.14 14.77
N THR A 111 -39.26 7.42 15.01
CA THR A 111 -38.85 8.40 14.01
C THR A 111 -37.39 8.16 13.63
N ILE A 112 -36.97 8.61 12.45
CA ILE A 112 -35.62 8.39 11.97
C ILE A 112 -34.65 9.36 12.65
N GLU A 113 -33.60 8.81 13.23
CA GLU A 113 -32.44 9.52 13.70
C GLU A 113 -31.22 9.13 12.87
N HIS A 114 -30.60 10.13 12.26
CA HIS A 114 -29.42 9.93 11.39
C HIS A 114 -28.12 10.03 12.15
N ASN A 115 -27.07 9.46 11.55
CA ASN A 115 -25.67 9.66 11.93
C ASN A 115 -25.32 9.24 13.36
N ARG A 116 -26.04 8.25 13.90
CA ARG A 116 -25.66 7.61 15.17
C ARG A 116 -25.93 6.10 15.15
N TRP A 117 -25.16 5.35 15.91
CA TRP A 117 -25.39 3.93 16.12
C TRP A 117 -26.52 3.71 17.13
N ILE A 118 -27.52 2.92 16.77
CA ILE A 118 -28.69 2.59 17.56
C ILE A 118 -28.68 1.07 17.81
N PRO A 119 -28.65 0.59 19.06
CA PRO A 119 -28.78 -0.83 19.35
C PRO A 119 -30.20 -1.30 19.07
N VAL A 120 -30.34 -2.42 18.33
CA VAL A 120 -31.60 -3.05 18.00
C VAL A 120 -31.61 -4.49 18.49
N LYS A 121 -32.70 -4.93 19.10
CA LYS A 121 -32.88 -6.34 19.50
C LYS A 121 -34.30 -6.79 19.18
N ILE A 122 -34.42 -7.90 18.43
CA ILE A 122 -35.70 -8.55 18.10
C ILE A 122 -35.66 -9.92 18.78
N SER A 123 -36.67 -10.21 19.63
CA SER A 123 -36.80 -11.47 20.34
C SER A 123 -38.07 -12.18 19.90
N LEU A 124 -37.94 -13.42 19.48
CA LEU A 124 -39.05 -14.34 19.17
C LEU A 124 -39.24 -15.24 20.40
N LEU A 125 -40.35 -15.09 21.08
CA LEU A 125 -40.65 -15.72 22.37
C LEU A 125 -41.86 -16.67 22.26
N PRO A 126 -41.69 -17.92 21.82
CA PRO A 126 -42.81 -18.86 21.59
C PRO A 126 -43.63 -19.14 22.83
N GLU A 127 -43.02 -19.34 24.00
CA GLU A 127 -43.70 -19.60 25.27
C GLU A 127 -44.62 -18.44 25.68
N ASN A 128 -44.18 -17.20 25.44
CA ASN A 128 -44.94 -16.01 25.77
C ASN A 128 -45.89 -15.57 24.64
N LYS A 129 -45.85 -16.25 23.51
CA LYS A 129 -46.59 -15.87 22.27
C LYS A 129 -46.40 -14.41 21.90
N GLN A 130 -45.13 -13.96 21.93
CA GLN A 130 -44.78 -12.56 21.73
C GLN A 130 -43.54 -12.37 20.86
N ILE A 131 -43.56 -11.26 20.13
CA ILE A 131 -42.35 -10.68 19.53
C ILE A 131 -42.00 -9.43 20.36
N GLU A 132 -40.77 -9.37 20.89
CA GLU A 132 -40.28 -8.16 21.54
C GLU A 132 -39.29 -7.45 20.65
N LEU A 133 -39.45 -6.13 20.50
CA LEU A 133 -38.52 -5.25 19.79
C LEU A 133 -37.99 -4.20 20.75
N THR A 134 -36.66 -4.17 20.92
CA THR A 134 -35.96 -3.04 21.55
C THR A 134 -35.27 -2.24 20.46
N PHE A 135 -35.54 -0.94 20.38
CA PHE A 135 -34.95 0.00 19.44
C PHE A 135 -34.39 1.20 20.22
N GLY A 136 -33.06 1.29 20.35
CA GLY A 136 -32.44 2.23 21.27
C GLY A 136 -32.88 1.98 22.72
N SER A 137 -33.49 2.98 23.34
CA SER A 137 -34.06 2.86 24.70
C SER A 137 -35.52 2.41 24.75
N GLN A 138 -36.20 2.34 23.60
CA GLN A 138 -37.62 1.97 23.52
C GLN A 138 -37.80 0.47 23.43
N LYS A 139 -38.68 -0.10 24.24
CA LYS A 139 -39.07 -1.52 24.19
C LYS A 139 -40.57 -1.63 23.88
N LYS A 140 -40.91 -2.46 22.90
CA LYS A 140 -42.30 -2.74 22.50
C LYS A 140 -42.52 -4.23 22.40
N SER A 141 -43.71 -4.74 22.76
CA SER A 141 -44.07 -6.16 22.64
C SER A 141 -45.31 -6.29 21.75
N PHE A 142 -45.40 -7.35 20.96
CA PHE A 142 -46.45 -7.62 20.02
C PHE A 142 -46.90 -9.07 20.20
N GLU A 143 -48.17 -9.27 20.33
CA GLU A 143 -48.74 -10.64 20.37
C GLU A 143 -48.56 -11.34 19.03
N HIS A 144 -48.01 -12.56 19.07
CA HIS A 144 -47.79 -13.38 17.87
C HIS A 144 -47.72 -14.85 18.23
N SER A 145 -48.48 -15.69 17.50
CA SER A 145 -48.47 -17.13 17.67
C SER A 145 -47.39 -17.75 16.77
N PHE A 146 -46.54 -18.58 17.33
CA PHE A 146 -45.51 -19.34 16.60
C PHE A 146 -45.94 -20.78 16.29
N SER A 147 -47.23 -21.02 16.00
CA SER A 147 -47.76 -22.35 15.68
C SER A 147 -47.03 -22.89 14.45
N ASN A 148 -46.45 -24.10 14.56
CA ASN A 148 -45.70 -24.75 13.51
C ASN A 148 -44.42 -24.01 13.03
N VAL A 149 -43.99 -22.97 13.75
CA VAL A 149 -42.73 -22.32 13.46
C VAL A 149 -41.59 -23.04 14.20
N HIS A 150 -40.73 -23.75 13.45
CA HIS A 150 -39.60 -24.53 13.98
C HIS A 150 -38.27 -23.89 13.67
N ASN A 151 -38.21 -23.15 12.58
CA ASN A 151 -36.95 -22.50 12.14
C ASN A 151 -37.24 -21.23 11.33
N PHE A 152 -36.22 -20.42 11.17
CA PHE A 152 -36.29 -19.14 10.46
C PHE A 152 -34.94 -18.77 9.82
N GLN A 153 -34.98 -17.99 8.75
CA GLN A 153 -33.79 -17.38 8.12
C GLN A 153 -33.75 -15.89 8.37
N VAL A 154 -32.57 -15.32 8.38
CA VAL A 154 -32.34 -13.88 8.60
C VAL A 154 -31.54 -13.28 7.47
N SER A 155 -32.06 -12.18 6.91
CA SER A 155 -31.33 -11.34 5.95
C SER A 155 -31.38 -9.86 6.33
N PHE A 156 -30.39 -9.10 5.85
CA PHE A 156 -30.33 -7.63 5.97
C PHE A 156 -30.28 -7.03 4.57
N GLY A 157 -30.94 -5.88 4.38
CA GLY A 157 -31.01 -5.19 3.10
C GLY A 157 -31.71 -5.98 2.01
N ALA A 158 -31.14 -6.04 0.81
CA ALA A 158 -31.71 -6.78 -0.31
C ALA A 158 -31.78 -8.29 0.00
N CYS A 159 -32.97 -8.87 -0.12
CA CYS A 159 -33.20 -10.28 0.20
C CYS A 159 -33.04 -11.15 -1.05
N ARG A 160 -32.16 -12.17 -1.00
CA ARG A 160 -31.92 -13.13 -2.07
C ARG A 160 -32.47 -14.53 -1.78
N ILE A 161 -33.20 -14.70 -0.66
CA ILE A 161 -33.80 -15.97 -0.28
C ILE A 161 -34.88 -16.36 -1.33
N PRO A 162 -34.82 -17.55 -1.92
CA PRO A 162 -35.83 -17.99 -2.90
C PRO A 162 -37.25 -17.81 -2.35
N LYS A 163 -38.19 -17.46 -3.20
CA LYS A 163 -39.61 -17.12 -2.89
C LYS A 163 -39.81 -15.77 -2.17
N TYR A 164 -38.77 -15.20 -1.52
CA TYR A 164 -38.84 -13.93 -0.74
C TYR A 164 -37.88 -12.86 -1.29
N LYS A 165 -37.47 -13.04 -2.56
CA LYS A 165 -36.55 -12.10 -3.21
C LYS A 165 -37.12 -10.69 -3.24
N SER A 166 -36.33 -9.72 -2.76
CA SER A 166 -36.67 -8.32 -2.87
C SER A 166 -35.38 -7.52 -3.03
N PRO A 167 -35.29 -6.62 -4.01
CA PRO A 167 -34.16 -5.71 -4.14
C PRO A 167 -34.20 -4.55 -3.15
N GLU A 168 -35.31 -4.34 -2.42
CA GLU A 168 -35.49 -3.17 -1.55
C GLU A 168 -34.56 -3.26 -0.34
N ALA A 169 -33.73 -2.21 -0.14
CA ALA A 169 -32.75 -2.11 0.92
C ALA A 169 -32.76 -0.70 1.51
N ALA A 170 -32.81 -0.59 2.82
CA ALA A 170 -32.69 0.69 3.52
C ALA A 170 -31.24 1.21 3.49
N PRO A 171 -31.01 2.55 3.45
CA PRO A 171 -29.67 3.15 3.48
C PRO A 171 -29.10 3.09 4.89
N ILE A 172 -28.44 1.99 5.24
CA ILE A 172 -27.96 1.71 6.59
C ILE A 172 -26.53 1.16 6.62
N ASN A 173 -25.88 1.33 7.77
CA ASN A 173 -24.74 0.51 8.15
C ASN A 173 -25.18 -0.42 9.31
N ILE A 174 -24.62 -1.62 9.34
CA ILE A 174 -24.87 -2.61 10.39
C ILE A 174 -23.57 -3.18 10.93
N LYS A 175 -23.52 -3.49 12.23
CA LYS A 175 -22.42 -4.19 12.88
C LYS A 175 -22.89 -4.99 14.08
N ASN A 176 -21.99 -5.77 14.66
CA ASN A 176 -22.20 -6.49 15.93
C ASN A 176 -23.45 -7.37 15.94
N ILE A 177 -23.68 -8.13 14.88
CA ILE A 177 -24.84 -9.02 14.79
C ILE A 177 -24.65 -10.21 15.72
N ARG A 178 -25.54 -10.36 16.70
CA ARG A 178 -25.52 -11.44 17.69
C ARG A 178 -26.85 -12.19 17.69
N VAL A 179 -26.76 -13.50 17.80
CA VAL A 179 -27.93 -14.38 17.96
C VAL A 179 -27.82 -15.11 19.28
N TYR A 180 -28.90 -15.06 20.07
CA TYR A 180 -29.01 -15.71 21.36
C TYR A 180 -30.11 -16.75 21.34
N GLU A 181 -29.87 -17.89 21.98
CA GLU A 181 -30.91 -18.85 22.35
C GLU A 181 -31.19 -18.70 23.85
N GLY A 182 -32.35 -18.19 24.21
CA GLY A 182 -32.58 -17.67 25.55
C GLY A 182 -31.54 -16.61 25.91
N ASN A 183 -30.74 -16.87 26.95
CA ASN A 183 -29.64 -15.98 27.36
C ASN A 183 -28.26 -16.39 26.82
N LYS A 184 -28.18 -17.50 26.07
CA LYS A 184 -26.91 -18.04 25.56
C LYS A 184 -26.58 -17.44 24.20
N LEU A 185 -25.43 -16.76 24.07
CA LEU A 185 -24.90 -16.29 22.79
C LEU A 185 -24.47 -17.50 21.95
N ILE A 186 -25.08 -17.67 20.77
CA ILE A 186 -24.80 -18.82 19.86
C ILE A 186 -24.09 -18.40 18.56
N ARG A 187 -24.17 -17.10 18.18
CA ARG A 187 -23.49 -16.54 17.01
C ARG A 187 -23.12 -15.08 17.26
N TYR A 188 -21.96 -14.66 16.72
CA TYR A 188 -21.54 -13.26 16.76
C TYR A 188 -20.75 -12.91 15.51
N TRP A 189 -21.32 -12.12 14.60
CA TRP A 189 -20.63 -11.49 13.49
C TRP A 189 -20.37 -10.03 13.84
N GLN A 190 -19.10 -9.68 14.06
CA GLN A 190 -18.70 -8.30 14.31
C GLN A 190 -18.77 -7.44 13.05
N LEU A 191 -18.62 -8.06 11.86
CA LEU A 191 -18.53 -7.45 10.53
C LEU A 191 -17.28 -6.56 10.39
N GLY A 192 -16.18 -6.97 11.01
CA GLY A 192 -14.86 -6.35 10.89
C GLY A 192 -13.96 -7.16 9.96
N LYS A 193 -13.40 -8.27 10.46
CA LYS A 193 -12.65 -9.20 9.62
C LYS A 193 -13.58 -9.90 8.64
N HIS A 194 -13.22 -9.88 7.36
CA HIS A 194 -14.03 -10.47 6.29
C HIS A 194 -13.16 -11.04 5.18
N GLN A 195 -13.74 -11.92 4.38
CA GLN A 195 -13.32 -12.19 3.01
C GLN A 195 -14.26 -11.41 2.07
N GLU A 196 -13.93 -11.32 0.78
CA GLU A 196 -14.66 -10.43 -0.14
C GLU A 196 -16.18 -10.47 0.01
N SER A 197 -16.78 -11.68 -0.02
CA SER A 197 -18.22 -11.87 0.00
C SER A 197 -18.80 -12.44 1.29
N PHE A 198 -18.02 -12.63 2.35
CA PHE A 198 -18.53 -13.15 3.62
C PHE A 198 -17.69 -12.76 4.84
N CYS A 199 -18.31 -12.85 6.01
CA CYS A 199 -17.69 -12.66 7.32
C CYS A 199 -18.00 -13.86 8.20
N LEU A 200 -17.01 -14.36 8.94
CA LEU A 200 -17.16 -15.50 9.86
C LEU A 200 -17.65 -15.03 11.23
N ASP A 201 -18.54 -15.80 11.88
CA ASP A 201 -18.88 -15.56 13.27
C ASP A 201 -17.73 -16.01 14.20
N SER A 202 -17.55 -15.28 15.30
CA SER A 202 -16.44 -15.52 16.25
C SER A 202 -16.65 -16.73 17.17
N ILE A 203 -17.83 -17.37 17.15
CA ILE A 203 -18.20 -18.48 18.05
C ILE A 203 -17.95 -19.84 17.40
N ARG A 204 -18.40 -20.01 16.15
CA ARG A 204 -18.34 -21.30 15.42
C ARG A 204 -17.79 -21.17 14.01
N HIS A 205 -17.28 -19.99 13.62
CA HIS A 205 -16.76 -19.69 12.29
C HIS A 205 -17.76 -19.97 11.15
N ILE A 206 -19.06 -19.75 11.39
CA ILE A 206 -20.11 -19.90 10.38
C ILE A 206 -20.20 -18.60 9.55
N PRO A 207 -20.21 -18.67 8.23
CA PRO A 207 -20.25 -17.47 7.40
C PRO A 207 -21.63 -16.77 7.41
N ALA A 208 -21.59 -15.44 7.36
CA ALA A 208 -22.65 -14.58 6.87
C ALA A 208 -22.24 -14.09 5.47
N HIS A 209 -23.04 -14.44 4.47
CA HIS A 209 -22.77 -14.14 3.06
C HIS A 209 -23.35 -12.80 2.65
N ALA A 210 -22.54 -11.96 2.01
CA ALA A 210 -22.94 -10.66 1.53
C ALA A 210 -22.85 -10.57 -0.01
N ASP A 211 -23.90 -10.08 -0.64
CA ASP A 211 -23.89 -9.71 -2.04
C ASP A 211 -23.53 -8.25 -2.20
N ASN A 212 -22.61 -7.92 -3.09
CA ASN A 212 -22.10 -6.55 -3.34
C ASN A 212 -21.70 -5.78 -2.05
N PRO A 213 -20.90 -6.36 -1.15
CA PRO A 213 -20.59 -5.75 0.14
C PRO A 213 -19.71 -4.49 -0.01
N ILE A 214 -19.92 -3.54 0.90
CA ILE A 214 -18.94 -2.51 1.24
C ILE A 214 -18.64 -2.64 2.72
N TRP A 215 -17.55 -3.32 3.04
CA TRP A 215 -17.10 -3.48 4.41
C TRP A 215 -16.49 -2.16 4.90
N LEU A 216 -17.03 -1.61 6.00
CA LEU A 216 -16.60 -0.30 6.50
C LEU A 216 -15.12 -0.27 6.91
N ILE A 217 -14.60 -1.39 7.39
CA ILE A 217 -13.18 -1.51 7.74
C ILE A 217 -12.26 -1.23 6.54
N ASN A 218 -12.71 -1.50 5.31
CA ASN A 218 -11.93 -1.22 4.11
C ASN A 218 -11.70 0.28 3.90
N THR A 219 -12.56 1.13 4.47
CA THR A 219 -12.38 2.58 4.40
C THR A 219 -11.15 3.07 5.17
N HIS A 220 -10.55 2.21 6.00
CA HIS A 220 -9.30 2.47 6.73
C HIS A 220 -8.03 2.03 5.96
N SER A 221 -8.19 1.39 4.79
CA SER A 221 -7.08 0.99 3.91
C SER A 221 -7.27 1.41 2.46
N LYS A 222 -8.53 1.55 1.99
CA LYS A 222 -8.88 1.87 0.60
C LYS A 222 -9.28 3.32 0.46
N TRP A 223 -8.77 3.94 -0.58
CA TRP A 223 -9.09 5.32 -0.93
C TRP A 223 -10.38 5.41 -1.75
N GLU A 224 -11.21 6.38 -1.40
CA GLU A 224 -12.43 6.75 -2.13
C GLU A 224 -12.19 8.09 -2.84
N LYS A 225 -12.40 8.14 -4.17
CA LYS A 225 -12.38 9.41 -4.91
C LYS A 225 -13.65 10.19 -4.57
N VAL A 226 -13.51 11.38 -3.98
CA VAL A 226 -14.64 12.18 -3.48
C VAL A 226 -14.97 13.37 -4.36
N PHE A 227 -13.99 13.89 -5.11
CA PHE A 227 -14.18 15.04 -5.98
C PHE A 227 -13.16 15.08 -7.11
N SER A 228 -13.53 15.70 -8.22
CA SER A 228 -12.66 15.94 -9.37
C SER A 228 -13.11 17.18 -10.10
N ILE A 229 -12.19 18.10 -10.36
CA ILE A 229 -12.47 19.31 -11.11
C ILE A 229 -11.31 19.67 -12.03
N LYS A 230 -11.64 20.06 -13.27
CA LYS A 230 -10.67 20.61 -14.23
C LYS A 230 -10.73 22.13 -14.19
N GLN A 231 -9.59 22.76 -13.98
CA GLN A 231 -9.42 24.22 -13.94
C GLN A 231 -8.55 24.69 -15.12
N LYS A 232 -8.70 25.95 -15.48
CA LYS A 232 -7.72 26.63 -16.33
C LYS A 232 -6.56 27.04 -15.44
N ASP A 233 -5.33 26.93 -15.93
CA ASP A 233 -4.09 27.22 -15.22
C ASP A 233 -3.73 26.30 -14.01
N GLU A 234 -2.81 26.73 -13.17
CA GLU A 234 -2.37 26.04 -11.94
C GLU A 234 -2.86 26.84 -10.73
N PRO A 235 -4.09 26.59 -10.24
CA PRO A 235 -4.63 27.30 -9.08
C PRO A 235 -3.84 27.01 -7.80
N GLN A 236 -3.79 28.01 -6.94
CA GLN A 236 -3.41 27.83 -5.55
C GLN A 236 -4.56 27.15 -4.82
N PHE A 237 -4.27 26.34 -3.82
CA PHE A 237 -5.30 25.60 -3.10
C PHE A 237 -4.91 25.35 -1.64
N ASP A 238 -5.92 25.28 -0.77
CA ASP A 238 -5.78 24.79 0.59
C ASP A 238 -7.11 24.29 1.15
N PHE A 239 -7.10 23.80 2.38
CA PHE A 239 -8.24 23.16 3.03
C PHE A 239 -8.51 23.74 4.42
N ASP A 240 -9.78 24.02 4.68
CA ASP A 240 -10.32 24.34 6.00
C ASP A 240 -10.68 23.05 6.76
N PRO A 241 -9.89 22.64 7.76
CA PRO A 241 -10.12 21.42 8.51
C PRO A 241 -11.24 21.53 9.56
N ILE A 242 -11.81 22.72 9.73
CA ILE A 242 -12.92 22.98 10.67
C ILE A 242 -14.26 22.74 9.97
N HIS A 243 -14.44 23.31 8.77
CA HIS A 243 -15.70 23.25 8.05
C HIS A 243 -15.70 22.24 6.88
N GLY A 244 -14.54 21.62 6.60
CA GLY A 244 -14.39 20.66 5.50
C GLY A 244 -14.49 21.32 4.13
N ILE A 245 -13.85 22.48 3.93
CA ILE A 245 -13.94 23.26 2.69
C ILE A 245 -12.56 23.30 1.99
N PHE A 246 -12.50 22.82 0.75
CA PHE A 246 -11.38 23.09 -0.15
C PHE A 246 -11.56 24.42 -0.83
N TYR A 247 -10.48 25.20 -0.89
CA TYR A 247 -10.38 26.46 -1.61
C TYR A 247 -9.46 26.32 -2.81
N PHE A 248 -9.85 26.90 -3.93
CA PHE A 248 -9.05 26.94 -5.17
C PHE A 248 -9.08 28.37 -5.72
N LEU A 249 -7.91 28.97 -5.82
CA LEU A 249 -7.72 30.33 -6.32
C LEU A 249 -6.98 30.27 -7.66
N SER A 250 -7.64 30.70 -8.73
CA SER A 250 -7.05 30.75 -10.08
C SER A 250 -5.98 31.84 -10.16
N ASN A 251 -4.87 31.56 -10.83
CA ASN A 251 -3.85 32.58 -11.10
C ASN A 251 -4.18 33.48 -12.30
N GLN A 252 -5.17 33.09 -13.13
CA GLN A 252 -5.65 33.90 -14.25
C GLN A 252 -6.87 34.77 -13.87
N ASP A 253 -7.64 34.35 -12.88
CA ASP A 253 -8.79 35.05 -12.35
C ASP A 253 -8.66 35.20 -10.85
N LEU A 254 -7.85 36.16 -10.44
CA LEU A 254 -7.55 36.44 -9.01
C LEU A 254 -8.74 37.04 -8.24
N GLN A 255 -9.83 37.36 -8.92
CA GLN A 255 -11.06 37.90 -8.33
C GLN A 255 -12.10 36.80 -8.05
N THR A 256 -11.77 35.55 -8.37
CA THR A 256 -12.70 34.43 -8.18
C THR A 256 -12.05 33.34 -7.30
N LEU A 257 -12.76 32.97 -6.23
CA LEU A 257 -12.41 31.88 -5.34
C LEU A 257 -13.44 30.77 -5.47
N TYR A 258 -12.98 29.59 -5.91
CA TYR A 258 -13.81 28.40 -6.02
C TYR A 258 -13.70 27.56 -4.74
N THR A 259 -14.84 27.04 -4.24
CA THR A 259 -14.85 26.24 -3.01
C THR A 259 -15.64 24.95 -3.21
N TYR A 260 -15.18 23.88 -2.55
CA TYR A 260 -15.90 22.61 -2.46
C TYR A 260 -16.01 22.14 -1.00
N ASN A 261 -17.20 21.94 -0.51
CA ASN A 261 -17.46 21.44 0.84
C ASN A 261 -17.64 19.91 0.82
N VAL A 262 -16.75 19.16 1.49
CA VAL A 262 -16.76 17.69 1.52
C VAL A 262 -17.89 17.10 2.35
N VAL A 263 -18.48 17.88 3.27
CA VAL A 263 -19.59 17.44 4.13
C VAL A 263 -20.92 17.49 3.38
N THR A 264 -21.19 18.66 2.79
CA THR A 264 -22.45 18.92 2.05
C THR A 264 -22.36 18.47 0.59
N ARG A 265 -21.14 18.20 0.08
CA ARG A 265 -20.84 17.88 -1.33
C ARG A 265 -21.32 18.98 -2.28
N THR A 266 -21.18 20.24 -1.86
CA THR A 266 -21.61 21.39 -2.63
C THR A 266 -20.43 22.24 -3.09
N GLU A 267 -20.56 22.77 -4.28
CA GLU A 267 -19.63 23.71 -4.90
C GLU A 267 -20.17 25.13 -4.74
N ARG A 268 -19.29 26.09 -4.51
CA ARG A 268 -19.61 27.49 -4.47
C ARG A 268 -18.52 28.32 -5.12
N ILE A 269 -18.90 29.34 -5.86
CA ILE A 269 -17.97 30.29 -6.48
C ILE A 269 -18.20 31.65 -5.83
N ILE A 270 -17.16 32.21 -5.23
CA ILE A 270 -17.12 33.56 -4.70
C ILE A 270 -16.48 34.44 -5.78
N LYS A 271 -17.18 35.47 -6.24
CA LYS A 271 -16.77 36.34 -7.34
C LYS A 271 -16.59 37.79 -6.85
N ASP A 272 -16.04 38.60 -7.74
CA ASP A 272 -15.88 40.04 -7.55
C ASP A 272 -15.10 40.39 -6.28
N ILE A 273 -14.06 39.59 -5.98
CA ILE A 273 -13.15 39.82 -4.86
C ILE A 273 -12.25 41.01 -5.20
N SER A 274 -12.30 42.04 -4.38
CA SER A 274 -11.44 43.22 -4.55
C SER A 274 -10.02 42.99 -4.01
N GLY A 275 -9.06 43.79 -4.47
CA GLY A 275 -7.64 43.60 -4.16
C GLY A 275 -7.03 42.39 -4.89
N TYR A 276 -5.83 41.99 -4.44
CA TYR A 276 -5.10 40.88 -5.08
C TYR A 276 -4.46 39.99 -4.03
N PRO A 277 -4.50 38.65 -4.23
CA PRO A 277 -3.70 37.74 -3.42
C PRO A 277 -2.21 37.95 -3.70
N ALA A 278 -1.37 37.62 -2.72
CA ALA A 278 0.07 37.86 -2.80
C ALA A 278 0.84 36.73 -3.49
N GLY A 279 0.29 35.52 -3.52
CA GLY A 279 1.01 34.33 -3.98
C GLY A 279 1.12 34.20 -5.51
N ASP A 280 2.20 33.62 -5.98
CA ASP A 280 2.42 33.16 -7.36
C ASP A 280 2.14 31.64 -7.45
N LYS A 281 2.31 31.05 -8.62
CA LYS A 281 1.95 29.68 -9.03
C LYS A 281 2.36 28.54 -8.09
N ASN A 282 3.38 28.71 -7.26
CA ASN A 282 3.94 27.62 -6.45
C ASN A 282 3.82 27.80 -4.94
N ASP A 283 3.60 29.05 -4.48
CA ASP A 283 3.52 29.37 -3.05
C ASP A 283 2.08 29.80 -2.79
N GLY A 284 1.49 29.40 -1.91
CA GLY A 284 0.22 29.56 -2.13
C GLY A 284 -0.73 30.09 -1.16
N LEU A 285 -1.85 29.57 -1.32
CA LEU A 285 -2.95 29.70 -0.41
C LEU A 285 -2.66 28.90 0.85
N PHE A 286 -2.98 29.46 2.01
CA PHE A 286 -2.79 28.84 3.31
C PHE A 286 -3.95 29.19 4.25
N TYR A 287 -4.65 28.16 4.75
CA TYR A 287 -5.72 28.34 5.73
C TYR A 287 -5.16 28.24 7.15
N ILE A 288 -5.48 29.24 7.99
CA ILE A 288 -5.08 29.29 9.40
C ILE A 288 -6.27 28.84 10.27
N PRO A 289 -6.21 27.63 10.87
CA PRO A 289 -7.35 27.09 11.62
C PRO A 289 -7.76 27.93 12.84
N ASP A 290 -6.78 28.47 13.58
CA ASP A 290 -7.04 29.18 14.84
C ASP A 290 -7.85 30.45 14.65
N THR A 291 -7.68 31.16 13.52
CA THR A 291 -8.41 32.38 13.20
C THR A 291 -9.43 32.22 12.08
N GLN A 292 -9.46 31.05 11.46
CA GLN A 292 -10.35 30.71 10.33
C GLN A 292 -10.14 31.66 9.14
N GLU A 293 -8.91 32.04 8.88
CA GLU A 293 -8.53 32.97 7.83
C GLU A 293 -7.77 32.31 6.69
N LEU A 294 -8.02 32.80 5.48
CA LEU A 294 -7.31 32.39 4.28
C LEU A 294 -6.23 33.41 3.96
N ILE A 295 -4.98 32.96 3.86
CA ILE A 295 -3.79 33.76 3.59
C ILE A 295 -3.24 33.35 2.22
N SER A 296 -2.80 34.32 1.45
CA SER A 296 -1.98 34.11 0.27
C SER A 296 -0.61 34.75 0.49
N PHE A 297 0.47 34.02 0.23
CA PHE A 297 1.83 34.56 0.37
C PHE A 297 2.74 34.09 -0.75
N ASP A 298 3.80 34.89 -1.00
CA ASP A 298 4.88 34.57 -1.94
C ASP A 298 6.23 34.67 -1.21
N LEU A 299 6.93 33.54 -1.13
CA LEU A 299 8.21 33.45 -0.43
C LEU A 299 9.35 34.14 -1.20
N ASN A 300 9.25 34.23 -2.54
CA ASN A 300 10.29 34.81 -3.40
C ASN A 300 10.37 36.34 -3.31
N ILE A 301 9.21 36.98 -3.15
CA ILE A 301 9.11 38.42 -3.02
C ILE A 301 8.61 38.89 -1.64
N LYS A 302 8.47 37.98 -0.68
CA LYS A 302 8.04 38.20 0.70
C LYS A 302 6.75 39.01 0.82
N THR A 303 5.79 38.76 -0.04
CA THR A 303 4.46 39.37 0.04
C THR A 303 3.46 38.47 0.74
N LEU A 304 2.46 39.12 1.39
CA LEU A 304 1.41 38.42 2.12
C LEU A 304 0.10 39.21 2.00
N SER A 305 -0.98 38.53 1.66
CA SER A 305 -2.34 39.06 1.63
C SER A 305 -3.27 38.17 2.46
N ARG A 306 -4.28 38.76 3.07
CA ARG A 306 -5.31 38.12 3.87
C ARG A 306 -6.67 38.31 3.23
N TYR A 307 -7.41 37.23 3.03
CA TYR A 307 -8.78 37.30 2.54
C TYR A 307 -9.74 37.69 3.67
N MET A 308 -10.54 38.74 3.44
CA MET A 308 -11.52 39.29 4.34
C MET A 308 -12.93 38.93 3.86
N PRO A 309 -13.57 37.86 4.38
CA PRO A 309 -14.88 37.41 3.88
C PRO A 309 -16.00 38.46 4.05
N ALA A 310 -15.89 39.31 5.10
CA ALA A 310 -16.89 40.32 5.39
C ALA A 310 -16.96 41.43 4.35
N THR A 311 -15.82 41.84 3.79
CA THR A 311 -15.71 42.88 2.75
C THR A 311 -15.51 42.31 1.36
N ASN A 312 -15.30 41.02 1.25
CA ASN A 312 -14.96 40.31 0.01
C ASN A 312 -13.72 40.92 -0.67
N GLU A 313 -12.63 41.06 0.09
CA GLU A 313 -11.42 41.69 -0.41
C GLU A 313 -10.13 40.99 0.11
N TRP A 314 -9.04 41.11 -0.67
CA TRP A 314 -7.67 40.78 -0.26
C TRP A 314 -7.01 42.02 0.36
N GLU A 315 -6.64 41.94 1.63
CA GLU A 315 -5.88 42.97 2.34
C GLU A 315 -4.38 42.65 2.29
N ASN A 316 -3.59 43.51 1.67
CA ASN A 316 -2.14 43.35 1.57
C ASN A 316 -1.46 43.81 2.86
N LYS A 317 -0.57 42.99 3.41
CA LYS A 317 0.11 43.21 4.71
C LYS A 317 1.62 43.46 4.62
N SER A 318 2.20 43.39 3.44
CA SER A 318 3.66 43.42 3.28
C SER A 318 4.11 44.32 2.11
N VAL A 319 5.30 44.83 2.22
CA VAL A 319 5.99 45.52 1.12
C VAL A 319 6.87 44.49 0.41
N PRO A 320 6.81 44.38 -0.92
CA PRO A 320 7.61 43.43 -1.66
C PRO A 320 9.12 43.63 -1.42
N GLU A 321 9.80 42.54 -1.11
CA GLU A 321 11.28 42.49 -0.97
C GLU A 321 11.77 41.27 -1.75
N VAL A 322 12.51 41.49 -2.84
CA VAL A 322 13.03 40.40 -3.66
C VAL A 322 14.14 39.64 -2.93
N ASP A 323 13.96 38.34 -2.78
CA ASP A 323 14.97 37.42 -2.24
C ASP A 323 15.31 36.35 -3.32
N MET A 324 15.95 35.27 -2.88
CA MET A 324 16.25 34.13 -3.74
C MET A 324 14.98 33.30 -4.02
N GLN A 325 14.98 32.55 -5.12
CA GLN A 325 13.89 31.64 -5.43
C GLN A 325 13.87 30.43 -4.47
N TYR A 326 12.66 30.04 -4.03
CA TYR A 326 12.37 28.92 -3.13
C TYR A 326 11.19 28.09 -3.67
N TYR A 327 11.42 27.31 -4.72
CA TYR A 327 10.40 26.42 -5.24
C TYR A 327 10.41 25.09 -4.48
N ASP A 328 9.26 24.45 -4.35
CA ASP A 328 9.07 23.12 -3.79
C ASP A 328 9.61 23.01 -2.34
N HIS A 329 9.49 24.09 -1.56
CA HIS A 329 9.73 24.11 -0.11
C HIS A 329 8.59 23.40 0.63
N THR A 330 8.84 22.95 1.87
CA THR A 330 7.76 22.49 2.74
C THR A 330 7.08 23.68 3.42
N GLN A 331 5.81 23.54 3.77
CA GLN A 331 5.07 24.55 4.54
C GLN A 331 4.15 23.89 5.57
N THR A 332 4.08 24.50 6.76
CA THR A 332 3.24 24.04 7.85
C THR A 332 2.90 25.18 8.80
N TYR A 333 1.92 24.98 9.66
CA TYR A 333 1.48 25.97 10.64
C TYR A 333 1.98 25.63 12.04
N ASN A 334 2.46 26.65 12.77
CA ASN A 334 2.79 26.54 14.19
C ASN A 334 1.70 27.24 15.04
N PRO A 335 0.80 26.48 15.69
CA PRO A 335 -0.27 27.06 16.51
C PRO A 335 0.25 27.74 17.77
N THR A 336 1.44 27.35 18.27
CA THR A 336 2.00 27.91 19.51
C THR A 336 2.25 29.42 19.42
N ASP A 337 2.64 29.91 18.26
CA ASP A 337 2.97 31.31 18.04
C ASP A 337 2.33 31.91 16.77
N THR A 338 1.35 31.20 16.21
CA THR A 338 0.58 31.65 15.05
C THR A 338 1.45 32.02 13.84
N SER A 339 2.47 31.20 13.55
CA SER A 339 3.36 31.42 12.40
C SER A 339 3.21 30.34 11.33
N ILE A 340 3.38 30.76 10.07
CA ILE A 340 3.60 29.83 8.96
C ILE A 340 5.10 29.57 8.92
N ILE A 341 5.47 28.29 8.89
CA ILE A 341 6.85 27.82 8.81
C ILE A 341 7.07 27.21 7.44
N THR A 342 8.14 27.64 6.75
CA THR A 342 8.60 26.97 5.52
C THR A 342 10.05 26.52 5.70
N PHE A 343 10.45 25.46 5.01
CA PHE A 343 11.82 24.96 5.07
C PHE A 343 12.28 24.43 3.71
N GLY A 344 13.56 24.71 3.39
CA GLY A 344 14.24 24.19 2.21
C GLY A 344 13.79 24.87 0.92
N GLY A 345 13.75 24.08 -0.15
CA GLY A 345 13.37 24.54 -1.49
C GLY A 345 14.53 24.58 -2.48
N TYR A 346 14.21 24.97 -3.71
CA TYR A 346 15.16 25.03 -4.82
C TYR A 346 15.01 26.34 -5.60
N GLY A 347 16.10 26.89 -6.07
CA GLY A 347 16.08 28.06 -6.96
C GLY A 347 17.48 28.48 -7.37
N HIS A 348 17.63 29.04 -8.58
CA HIS A 348 18.93 29.42 -9.13
C HIS A 348 19.99 28.31 -9.08
N TYR A 349 19.60 27.08 -9.41
CA TYR A 349 20.48 25.88 -9.40
C TYR A 349 21.04 25.50 -8.01
N ILE A 350 20.42 26.00 -6.92
CA ILE A 350 20.84 25.77 -5.54
C ILE A 350 19.70 25.19 -4.72
N TYR A 351 19.95 24.08 -4.03
CA TYR A 351 19.11 23.57 -2.95
C TYR A 351 19.31 24.42 -1.69
N LYS A 352 18.25 24.57 -0.90
CA LYS A 352 18.23 25.43 0.28
C LYS A 352 18.05 24.64 1.57
N ASN A 353 18.52 25.19 2.68
CA ASN A 353 18.23 24.76 4.05
C ASN A 353 17.82 25.94 4.93
N ASP A 354 17.25 26.96 4.31
CA ASP A 354 16.68 28.11 4.99
C ASP A 354 15.30 27.74 5.58
N LEU A 355 15.05 28.17 6.81
CA LEU A 355 13.76 28.14 7.47
C LEU A 355 13.21 29.58 7.52
N PHE A 356 11.98 29.76 7.03
CA PHE A 356 11.28 31.02 7.24
C PHE A 356 10.19 30.87 8.27
N LYS A 357 10.09 31.85 9.15
CA LYS A 357 9.01 32.02 10.11
C LYS A 357 8.25 33.28 9.75
N ILE A 358 7.03 33.10 9.31
CA ILE A 358 6.19 34.15 8.76
C ILE A 358 5.05 34.41 9.75
N LYS A 359 4.90 35.66 10.17
CA LYS A 359 3.84 36.11 11.08
C LYS A 359 2.71 36.78 10.27
N PRO A 360 1.61 36.09 9.95
CA PRO A 360 0.58 36.60 9.05
C PRO A 360 -0.04 37.93 9.51
N TYR A 361 -0.19 38.11 10.81
CA TYR A 361 -0.84 39.30 11.37
C TYR A 361 0.01 40.55 11.36
N THR A 362 1.31 40.38 11.48
CA THR A 362 2.26 41.52 11.54
C THR A 362 3.00 41.73 10.23
N GLY A 363 2.89 40.80 9.28
CA GLY A 363 3.67 40.82 8.05
C GLY A 363 5.17 40.64 8.25
N LYS A 364 5.59 40.16 9.45
CA LYS A 364 7.02 39.97 9.76
C LYS A 364 7.53 38.65 9.22
N TRP A 365 8.69 38.72 8.55
CA TRP A 365 9.44 37.58 8.03
C TRP A 365 10.75 37.43 8.78
N GLU A 366 11.04 36.21 9.23
CA GLU A 366 12.29 35.86 9.87
C GLU A 366 12.93 34.70 9.13
N LYS A 367 14.15 34.89 8.65
CA LYS A 367 14.93 33.88 7.91
C LYS A 367 16.03 33.32 8.80
N ILE A 368 16.02 32.00 8.97
CA ILE A 368 17.00 31.26 9.79
C ILE A 368 17.63 30.17 8.91
N LYS A 369 18.96 30.16 8.88
CA LYS A 369 19.69 29.09 8.18
C LYS A 369 19.89 27.91 9.11
N ILE A 370 19.50 26.72 8.69
CA ILE A 370 19.65 25.48 9.45
C ILE A 370 20.83 24.69 8.90
N GLU A 371 22.00 24.88 9.50
CA GLU A 371 23.26 24.31 8.99
C GLU A 371 23.38 22.79 9.21
N ASP A 372 22.70 22.25 10.22
CA ASP A 372 22.75 20.82 10.58
C ASP A 372 21.94 19.92 9.65
N ILE A 373 21.17 20.49 8.72
CA ILE A 373 20.37 19.75 7.73
C ILE A 373 20.89 20.09 6.33
N ASP A 374 21.26 19.07 5.58
CA ASP A 374 21.69 19.25 4.20
C ASP A 374 20.60 19.93 3.35
N PRO A 375 21.00 20.90 2.48
CA PRO A 375 20.07 21.60 1.60
C PRO A 375 19.24 20.66 0.74
N ARG A 376 17.90 20.87 0.71
CA ARG A 376 16.96 19.97 0.04
C ARG A 376 15.66 20.63 -0.39
N PHE A 377 14.97 20.04 -1.35
CA PHE A 377 13.64 20.36 -1.79
C PHE A 377 12.77 19.10 -1.80
N PHE A 378 11.47 19.19 -2.01
CA PHE A 378 10.53 18.07 -1.91
C PHE A 378 10.62 17.29 -0.58
N ALA A 379 11.02 17.93 0.50
CA ALA A 379 10.85 17.36 1.82
C ALA A 379 9.41 17.51 2.30
N THR A 380 9.01 16.76 3.32
CA THR A 380 7.72 16.90 3.98
C THR A 380 7.89 17.36 5.42
N SER A 381 6.91 18.10 5.96
CA SER A 381 7.03 18.61 7.31
C SER A 381 5.71 18.65 8.08
N ALA A 382 5.82 18.69 9.43
CA ALA A 382 4.74 18.95 10.35
C ALA A 382 5.27 19.62 11.61
N VAL A 383 4.43 20.40 12.28
CA VAL A 383 4.73 20.98 13.60
C VAL A 383 3.95 20.24 14.68
N VAL A 384 4.64 19.81 15.74
CA VAL A 384 4.06 19.19 16.93
C VAL A 384 4.74 19.79 18.17
N ASP A 385 3.97 20.31 19.10
CA ASP A 385 4.47 20.87 20.37
C ASP A 385 5.65 21.86 20.17
N ASN A 386 5.49 22.80 19.25
CA ASN A 386 6.51 23.81 18.89
C ASN A 386 7.83 23.22 18.35
N ASN A 387 7.80 21.99 17.84
CA ASN A 387 8.92 21.38 17.12
C ASN A 387 8.51 21.12 15.67
N LEU A 388 9.36 21.52 14.74
CA LEU A 388 9.23 21.19 13.34
C LEU A 388 9.90 19.84 13.07
N TYR A 389 9.15 18.92 12.49
CA TYR A 389 9.67 17.66 12.00
C TYR A 389 9.80 17.73 10.49
N ILE A 390 10.92 17.25 9.95
CA ILE A 390 11.25 17.26 8.52
C ILE A 390 11.64 15.86 8.12
N PHE A 391 10.98 15.30 7.11
CA PHE A 391 11.31 13.99 6.56
C PHE A 391 11.63 14.05 5.08
N GLY A 392 12.72 13.37 4.68
CA GLY A 392 13.03 13.09 3.29
C GLY A 392 13.45 14.31 2.47
N GLY A 393 13.09 14.29 1.21
CA GLY A 393 13.47 15.31 0.22
C GLY A 393 14.68 14.91 -0.63
N ARG A 394 15.07 15.79 -1.56
CA ARG A 394 16.18 15.58 -2.49
C ARG A 394 17.13 16.77 -2.47
N GLY A 395 18.40 16.49 -2.47
CA GLY A 395 19.42 17.53 -2.45
C GLY A 395 20.84 16.98 -2.29
N CYS A 396 21.75 17.82 -1.86
CA CYS A 396 23.12 17.41 -1.57
C CYS A 396 23.74 18.36 -0.53
N LYS A 397 24.79 17.90 0.15
CA LYS A 397 25.47 18.63 1.22
C LYS A 397 25.98 20.02 0.81
N SER A 398 26.45 20.18 -0.43
CA SER A 398 26.92 21.48 -0.93
C SER A 398 25.81 22.45 -1.31
N GLY A 399 24.57 21.99 -1.44
CA GLY A 399 23.45 22.71 -2.01
C GLY A 399 23.50 22.90 -3.52
N ARG A 400 24.59 22.57 -4.20
CA ARG A 400 24.76 22.80 -5.65
C ARG A 400 24.20 21.64 -6.46
N GLN A 401 23.35 21.93 -7.43
CA GLN A 401 22.69 20.92 -8.26
C GLN A 401 23.68 19.99 -9.01
N GLU A 402 24.85 20.49 -9.38
CA GLU A 402 25.86 19.74 -10.13
C GLU A 402 26.58 18.67 -9.28
N MET A 403 26.42 18.70 -7.96
CA MET A 403 27.16 17.87 -7.00
C MET A 403 26.41 16.62 -6.58
N SER A 404 25.89 15.85 -7.54
CA SER A 404 25.28 14.53 -7.34
C SER A 404 24.16 14.50 -6.27
N PRO A 405 23.03 15.17 -6.52
CA PRO A 405 21.91 15.16 -5.59
C PRO A 405 21.33 13.74 -5.43
N HIS A 406 20.93 13.41 -4.20
CA HIS A 406 20.32 12.13 -3.84
C HIS A 406 19.04 12.35 -3.01
N ASN A 407 18.25 11.30 -2.85
CA ASN A 407 17.08 11.35 -2.00
C ASN A 407 17.48 11.05 -0.55
N TYR A 408 16.94 11.82 0.38
CA TYR A 408 17.09 11.61 1.81
C TYR A 408 15.92 10.79 2.35
N TYR A 409 16.22 9.93 3.32
CA TYR A 409 15.21 9.12 4.05
C TYR A 409 15.45 9.26 5.54
N ASP A 410 15.70 10.47 5.98
CA ASP A 410 16.00 10.84 7.35
C ASP A 410 14.87 11.66 7.97
N LEU A 411 14.73 11.58 9.30
CA LEU A 411 13.80 12.40 10.08
C LEU A 411 14.60 13.31 11.01
N TYR A 412 14.32 14.59 10.91
CA TYR A 412 14.87 15.62 11.78
C TYR A 412 13.77 16.25 12.63
N LYS A 413 14.18 16.76 13.79
CA LYS A 413 13.38 17.58 14.69
C LYS A 413 14.12 18.90 14.93
N ILE A 414 13.43 20.02 14.77
CA ILE A 414 13.93 21.37 15.03
C ILE A 414 13.02 22.01 16.08
N ASN A 415 13.59 22.45 17.19
CA ASN A 415 12.83 23.23 18.18
C ASN A 415 12.66 24.68 17.65
N LEU A 416 11.42 25.13 17.45
CA LEU A 416 11.10 26.42 16.82
C LEU A 416 11.34 27.66 17.70
N GLN A 417 11.75 27.46 18.96
CA GLN A 417 12.14 28.54 19.87
C GLN A 417 13.67 28.71 19.90
N THR A 418 14.42 27.62 19.94
CA THR A 418 15.89 27.64 20.08
C THR A 418 16.61 27.35 18.77
N PHE A 419 15.91 26.90 17.76
CA PHE A 419 16.40 26.39 16.46
C PHE A 419 17.43 25.24 16.58
N LYS A 420 17.46 24.59 17.74
CA LYS A 420 18.29 23.41 17.94
C LYS A 420 17.72 22.25 17.11
N THR A 421 18.62 21.65 16.32
CA THR A 421 18.31 20.54 15.42
C THR A 421 18.74 19.20 16.03
N GLU A 422 17.96 18.18 15.82
CA GLU A 422 18.23 16.81 16.23
C GLU A 422 17.89 15.87 15.07
N LYS A 423 18.86 15.06 14.64
CA LYS A 423 18.60 13.96 13.69
C LYS A 423 18.09 12.76 14.49
N LEU A 424 16.81 12.40 14.30
CA LEU A 424 16.20 11.32 15.05
C LEU A 424 16.61 9.95 14.50
N TRP A 425 16.59 9.78 13.18
CA TRP A 425 17.02 8.56 12.52
C TRP A 425 17.22 8.76 11.00
N ASN A 426 17.77 7.74 10.37
CA ASN A 426 17.98 7.65 8.93
C ASN A 426 17.69 6.22 8.45
N ILE A 427 17.16 6.07 7.24
CA ILE A 427 17.00 4.79 6.56
C ILE A 427 17.94 4.78 5.38
N GLU A 428 18.81 3.77 5.31
CA GLU A 428 19.60 3.53 4.12
C GLU A 428 18.75 2.82 3.07
N MET A 429 18.50 3.50 1.96
CA MET A 429 17.77 2.96 0.82
C MET A 429 18.71 2.80 -0.37
N PRO A 430 18.51 1.76 -1.18
CA PRO A 430 19.22 1.65 -2.45
C PRO A 430 18.93 2.85 -3.35
N ASP A 431 19.93 3.33 -4.11
CA ASP A 431 19.78 4.45 -5.05
C ASP A 431 18.69 4.22 -6.12
N THR A 432 18.28 2.96 -6.32
CA THR A 432 17.19 2.58 -7.22
C THR A 432 15.81 2.91 -6.65
N VAL A 433 15.69 3.19 -5.36
CA VAL A 433 14.43 3.53 -4.71
C VAL A 433 14.26 5.04 -4.73
N ASN A 434 13.30 5.52 -5.50
CA ASN A 434 12.95 6.93 -5.57
C ASN A 434 11.59 7.13 -4.90
N ILE A 435 11.60 7.58 -3.64
CA ILE A 435 10.39 7.91 -2.90
C ILE A 435 10.31 9.43 -2.78
N PHE A 436 9.21 9.99 -3.26
CA PHE A 436 8.93 11.41 -3.14
C PHE A 436 7.77 11.60 -2.16
N PRO A 437 8.00 12.23 -1.01
CA PRO A 437 6.94 12.55 -0.07
C PRO A 437 6.12 13.75 -0.55
N GLY A 438 4.84 13.82 -0.15
CA GLY A 438 4.01 15.00 -0.32
C GLY A 438 4.52 16.19 0.52
N ARG A 439 4.00 17.39 0.26
CA ARG A 439 4.50 18.63 0.89
C ARG A 439 4.39 18.66 2.41
N ASN A 440 3.43 17.94 2.98
CA ASN A 440 3.17 17.90 4.42
C ASN A 440 2.96 16.48 4.92
N MET A 441 3.09 16.29 6.22
CA MET A 441 2.74 15.07 6.93
C MET A 441 1.76 15.36 8.05
N ILE A 442 0.95 14.37 8.41
CA ILE A 442 -0.10 14.49 9.43
C ILE A 442 0.32 13.73 10.68
N TYR A 443 0.35 14.42 11.81
CA TYR A 443 0.68 13.81 13.10
C TYR A 443 -0.47 12.96 13.63
N ASN A 444 -0.16 11.73 14.03
CA ASN A 444 -1.06 10.83 14.74
C ASN A 444 -0.62 10.72 16.20
N SER A 445 -1.35 11.37 17.10
CA SER A 445 -1.06 11.41 18.54
C SER A 445 -1.29 10.06 19.23
N SER A 446 -2.09 9.14 18.65
CA SER A 446 -2.43 7.87 19.29
C SER A 446 -1.22 6.93 19.41
N ASP A 447 -0.29 6.97 18.46
CA ASP A 447 0.89 6.10 18.41
C ASP A 447 2.21 6.85 18.14
N ASN A 448 2.21 8.18 18.27
CA ASN A 448 3.36 9.05 18.09
C ASN A 448 4.06 8.85 16.73
N SER A 449 3.28 8.98 15.66
CA SER A 449 3.72 8.76 14.28
C SER A 449 3.22 9.85 13.33
N PHE A 450 3.72 9.84 12.10
CA PHE A 450 3.21 10.68 11.03
C PHE A 450 2.65 9.83 9.90
N TYR A 451 1.56 10.27 9.30
CA TYR A 451 1.10 9.82 7.98
C TYR A 451 1.78 10.66 6.91
N VAL A 452 2.37 10.00 5.92
CA VAL A 452 3.07 10.61 4.78
C VAL A 452 2.54 10.00 3.49
N LEU A 453 2.14 10.84 2.55
CA LEU A 453 1.81 10.39 1.19
C LEU A 453 3.09 10.28 0.39
N ILE A 454 3.32 9.13 -0.22
CA ILE A 454 4.49 8.91 -1.09
C ILE A 454 4.07 8.36 -2.45
N ILE A 455 4.89 8.62 -3.47
CA ILE A 455 4.72 8.05 -4.81
C ILE A 455 5.88 7.11 -5.10
N ASN A 456 5.58 5.81 -5.35
CA ASN A 456 6.57 4.82 -5.81
C ASN A 456 5.89 3.49 -6.23
N PRO A 457 5.66 3.16 -7.51
CA PRO A 457 5.39 4.08 -8.63
C PRO A 457 4.01 4.74 -8.53
N LYS A 458 3.07 4.16 -7.76
CA LYS A 458 1.74 4.71 -7.47
C LYS A 458 1.73 5.39 -6.12
N PRO A 459 0.84 6.37 -5.90
CA PRO A 459 0.72 7.00 -4.59
C PRO A 459 0.05 6.08 -3.57
N TYR A 460 0.57 6.07 -2.36
CA TYR A 460 0.00 5.40 -1.19
C TYR A 460 0.44 6.06 0.11
N LEU A 461 -0.24 5.77 1.20
CA LEU A 461 0.05 6.31 2.52
C LEU A 461 1.02 5.40 3.28
N VAL A 462 2.02 6.01 3.88
CA VAL A 462 2.91 5.36 4.85
C VAL A 462 2.77 6.00 6.20
N LYS A 463 3.07 5.22 7.23
CA LYS A 463 3.26 5.67 8.59
C LYS A 463 4.74 5.65 8.91
N ILE A 464 5.26 6.76 9.44
CA ILE A 464 6.62 6.87 9.97
C ILE A 464 6.56 7.16 11.47
N ARG A 465 7.32 6.43 12.25
CA ARG A 465 7.36 6.62 13.70
C ARG A 465 8.45 7.61 14.07
N ILE A 466 8.23 8.38 15.15
CA ILE A 466 9.22 9.33 15.66
C ILE A 466 10.39 8.59 16.34
N ASP A 467 10.10 7.51 17.05
CA ASP A 467 11.01 6.79 17.92
C ASP A 467 11.90 5.75 17.22
N LYS A 468 11.59 5.38 15.97
CA LYS A 468 12.37 4.36 15.24
C LYS A 468 12.26 4.52 13.73
N PRO A 469 13.33 4.18 12.97
CA PRO A 469 13.29 4.22 11.53
C PRO A 469 12.33 3.18 10.94
N GLY A 470 11.67 3.52 9.84
CA GLY A 470 10.81 2.62 9.09
C GLY A 470 9.71 3.33 8.34
N LEU A 471 9.30 2.75 7.21
CA LEU A 471 8.16 3.15 6.39
C LEU A 471 7.13 2.02 6.43
N GLU A 472 6.09 2.18 7.22
CA GLU A 472 5.00 1.21 7.30
C GLU A 472 3.91 1.61 6.31
N ARG A 473 3.67 0.79 5.29
CA ARG A 473 2.56 1.02 4.37
C ARG A 473 1.22 0.77 5.05
N VAL A 474 0.33 1.77 4.99
CA VAL A 474 -0.95 1.77 5.70
C VAL A 474 -2.16 2.09 4.81
N SER A 475 -1.99 2.00 3.50
CA SER A 475 -3.11 2.06 2.54
C SER A 475 -2.84 1.25 1.28
N ASP A 476 -3.91 0.95 0.55
CA ASP A 476 -3.82 0.53 -0.84
C ASP A 476 -3.29 1.67 -1.72
N ASP A 477 -2.95 1.36 -2.98
CA ASP A 477 -2.60 2.38 -3.97
C ASP A 477 -3.78 3.32 -4.22
N ILE A 478 -3.48 4.61 -4.41
CA ILE A 478 -4.46 5.55 -4.94
C ILE A 478 -4.44 5.41 -6.46
N ASN A 479 -5.60 5.14 -7.03
CA ASN A 479 -5.71 4.98 -8.48
C ASN A 479 -5.76 6.35 -9.19
N VAL A 480 -4.60 7.01 -9.25
CA VAL A 480 -4.37 8.24 -10.00
C VAL A 480 -3.56 7.89 -11.24
N ASP A 481 -4.01 8.36 -12.40
CA ASP A 481 -3.24 8.24 -13.64
C ASP A 481 -2.06 9.23 -13.60
N LEU A 482 -0.85 8.68 -13.42
CA LEU A 482 0.40 9.44 -13.34
C LEU A 482 1.20 9.19 -14.62
N LYS A 483 1.20 10.16 -15.52
CA LYS A 483 2.05 10.12 -16.71
C LYS A 483 3.39 10.79 -16.43
N SER A 484 4.45 10.26 -17.00
CA SER A 484 5.84 10.68 -16.73
C SER A 484 6.19 12.11 -17.18
N ASP A 485 5.36 12.73 -18.01
CA ASP A 485 5.56 14.06 -18.60
C ASP A 485 4.64 15.14 -17.99
N GLU A 486 3.87 14.79 -16.94
CA GLU A 486 2.99 15.70 -16.22
C GLU A 486 3.63 16.16 -14.91
N ARG A 487 3.52 17.46 -14.60
CA ARG A 487 3.87 17.97 -13.28
C ARG A 487 2.73 17.67 -12.31
N ILE A 488 3.06 17.07 -11.17
CA ILE A 488 2.07 16.64 -10.18
C ILE A 488 2.45 17.21 -8.82
N ASN A 489 1.55 18.02 -8.27
CA ASN A 489 1.60 18.46 -6.87
C ASN A 489 0.61 17.63 -6.06
N TYR A 490 1.00 17.21 -4.86
CA TYR A 490 0.16 16.41 -3.99
C TYR A 490 0.40 16.73 -2.51
N THR A 491 -0.66 16.68 -1.74
CA THR A 491 -0.66 17.04 -0.32
C THR A 491 -1.72 16.26 0.44
N LEU A 492 -1.56 16.20 1.77
CA LEU A 492 -2.50 15.58 2.69
C LEU A 492 -3.23 16.63 3.53
N TYR A 493 -4.49 16.37 3.83
CA TYR A 493 -5.29 17.17 4.76
C TYR A 493 -6.02 16.25 5.73
N GLN A 494 -6.04 16.63 7.00
CA GLN A 494 -6.79 15.93 8.02
C GLN A 494 -8.13 16.65 8.29
N PHE A 495 -9.21 15.87 8.36
CA PHE A 495 -10.51 16.36 8.79
C PHE A 495 -10.97 15.58 10.03
N PRO A 496 -10.65 16.09 11.24
CA PRO A 496 -10.86 15.38 12.49
C PRO A 496 -12.34 15.04 12.77
N GLU A 497 -13.27 15.94 12.43
CA GLU A 497 -14.70 15.73 12.67
C GLU A 497 -15.25 14.45 12.03
N GLN A 498 -14.75 14.09 10.85
CA GLN A 498 -15.15 12.86 10.15
C GLN A 498 -14.13 11.72 10.26
N GLN A 499 -13.06 11.90 11.02
CA GLN A 499 -11.92 10.97 11.10
C GLN A 499 -11.39 10.58 9.72
N LYS A 500 -11.20 11.57 8.83
CA LYS A 500 -10.73 11.37 7.47
C LYS A 500 -9.41 12.09 7.18
N ILE A 501 -8.61 11.45 6.36
CA ILE A 501 -7.48 12.05 5.67
C ILE A 501 -7.88 12.21 4.21
N TYR A 502 -7.66 13.38 3.67
CA TYR A 502 -7.82 13.68 2.25
C TYR A 502 -6.46 13.78 1.58
N ALA A 503 -6.30 13.14 0.44
CA ALA A 503 -5.18 13.33 -0.47
C ALA A 503 -5.66 14.12 -1.69
N LEU A 504 -5.05 15.27 -1.93
CA LEU A 504 -5.30 16.10 -3.08
C LEU A 504 -4.15 15.93 -4.07
N PHE A 505 -4.48 15.70 -5.33
CA PHE A 505 -3.55 15.67 -6.47
C PHE A 505 -3.92 16.77 -7.43
N CYS A 506 -2.97 17.63 -7.76
CA CYS A 506 -3.07 18.62 -8.82
C CYS A 506 -2.17 18.17 -9.98
N LYS A 507 -2.77 17.77 -11.08
CA LYS A 507 -2.05 17.38 -12.32
C LYS A 507 -2.10 18.52 -13.32
N GLN A 508 -0.94 19.01 -13.70
CA GLN A 508 -0.80 20.08 -14.67
C GLN A 508 -0.55 19.51 -16.07
N TYR A 509 -1.36 19.92 -17.04
CA TYR A 509 -1.24 19.52 -18.43
C TYR A 509 -0.48 20.56 -19.26
N LYS A 510 0.06 20.13 -20.42
CA LYS A 510 0.79 20.99 -21.36
C LYS A 510 -0.04 22.13 -21.94
N ASP A 511 -1.37 22.01 -21.94
CA ASP A 511 -2.32 23.04 -22.38
C ASP A 511 -2.59 24.12 -21.32
N SER A 512 -1.79 24.16 -20.26
CA SER A 512 -1.95 25.05 -19.09
C SER A 512 -3.28 24.85 -18.36
N THR A 513 -3.90 23.67 -18.46
CA THR A 513 -5.02 23.28 -17.58
C THR A 513 -4.53 22.39 -16.46
N SER A 514 -5.26 22.36 -15.35
CA SER A 514 -4.98 21.48 -14.22
C SER A 514 -6.19 20.65 -13.85
N LEU A 515 -5.96 19.38 -13.47
CA LEU A 515 -6.96 18.49 -12.93
C LEU A 515 -6.71 18.28 -11.46
N PHE A 516 -7.69 18.61 -10.63
CA PHE A 516 -7.68 18.32 -9.21
C PHE A 516 -8.50 17.07 -8.94
N ASP A 517 -7.87 16.10 -8.30
CA ASP A 517 -8.48 14.88 -7.82
C ASP A 517 -8.34 14.80 -6.29
N ILE A 518 -9.45 14.65 -5.58
CA ILE A 518 -9.47 14.51 -4.12
C ILE A 518 -9.93 13.11 -3.77
N TYR A 519 -9.13 12.45 -2.93
CA TYR A 519 -9.41 11.12 -2.39
C TYR A 519 -9.50 11.19 -0.87
N SER A 520 -10.27 10.30 -0.26
CA SER A 520 -10.38 10.21 1.21
C SER A 520 -10.13 8.80 1.71
N ILE A 521 -9.58 8.71 2.92
CA ILE A 521 -9.40 7.48 3.70
C ILE A 521 -9.74 7.78 5.15
N HIS A 522 -10.30 6.81 5.90
CA HIS A 522 -10.49 6.98 7.34
C HIS A 522 -9.21 6.68 8.11
N TYR A 523 -8.98 7.44 9.19
CA TYR A 523 -7.95 7.11 10.17
C TYR A 523 -8.60 6.72 11.53
N PRO A 524 -7.91 5.92 12.38
CA PRO A 524 -6.59 5.35 12.15
C PRO A 524 -6.58 4.42 10.94
N THR A 525 -5.49 4.45 10.17
CA THR A 525 -5.35 3.57 9.01
C THR A 525 -4.88 2.18 9.44
N LEU A 526 -5.21 1.16 8.65
CA LEU A 526 -4.78 -0.21 8.88
C LEU A 526 -3.54 -0.51 8.04
N SER A 527 -2.55 -1.20 8.63
CA SER A 527 -1.41 -1.66 7.84
C SER A 527 -1.88 -2.60 6.72
N TYR A 528 -1.28 -2.45 5.54
CA TYR A 528 -1.63 -3.20 4.33
C TYR A 528 -1.70 -4.73 4.53
N VAL A 529 -0.85 -5.26 5.40
CA VAL A 529 -0.82 -6.69 5.75
C VAL A 529 -1.97 -7.10 6.70
N GLY A 530 -2.60 -6.14 7.36
CA GLY A 530 -3.60 -6.42 8.42
C GLY A 530 -5.03 -6.68 7.93
N THR A 531 -5.34 -6.32 6.68
CA THR A 531 -6.71 -6.45 6.14
C THR A 531 -7.00 -7.80 5.51
N LEU A 532 -5.97 -8.58 5.12
CA LEU A 532 -6.13 -9.80 4.33
C LEU A 532 -5.53 -11.07 4.93
N GLN A 533 -4.78 -11.00 6.03
CA GLN A 533 -4.25 -12.21 6.68
C GLN A 533 -4.72 -12.28 8.13
N GLU A 534 -5.29 -13.44 8.51
CA GLU A 534 -5.29 -13.83 9.91
C GLU A 534 -3.87 -13.65 10.45
N LYS A 535 -3.70 -12.79 11.45
CA LYS A 535 -2.52 -12.87 12.30
C LYS A 535 -2.53 -14.31 12.82
N SER A 536 -1.71 -15.17 12.25
CA SER A 536 -1.34 -16.42 12.90
C SER A 536 -0.95 -16.01 14.30
N GLU A 537 -1.68 -16.52 15.30
CA GLU A 537 -1.33 -16.32 16.70
C GLU A 537 0.16 -16.57 16.86
N PRO A 538 0.89 -15.72 17.55
CA PRO A 538 2.34 -15.80 17.56
C PRO A 538 2.72 -17.19 18.10
N LYS A 539 3.32 -18.01 17.28
CA LYS A 539 3.93 -19.30 17.68
C LYS A 539 4.84 -19.12 18.90
N ILE A 540 5.30 -17.90 19.14
CA ILE A 540 6.03 -17.45 20.33
C ILE A 540 5.23 -17.69 21.63
N PHE A 541 3.90 -17.49 21.63
CA PHE A 541 3.09 -17.75 22.86
C PHE A 541 3.04 -19.24 23.19
N TYR A 542 2.84 -20.10 22.19
CA TYR A 542 2.85 -21.55 22.38
C TYR A 542 4.25 -22.09 22.65
N THR A 543 5.31 -21.50 22.08
CA THR A 543 6.69 -21.87 22.42
C THR A 543 7.07 -21.42 23.83
N LEU A 544 6.67 -20.21 24.25
CA LEU A 544 6.87 -19.76 25.65
C LEU A 544 6.05 -20.57 26.64
N LEU A 545 4.80 -20.94 26.30
CA LEU A 545 3.97 -21.85 27.11
C LEU A 545 4.60 -23.23 27.18
N GLY A 546 5.11 -23.78 26.09
CA GLY A 546 5.86 -25.03 26.04
C GLY A 546 7.12 -25.00 26.89
N ILE A 547 7.91 -23.92 26.82
CA ILE A 547 9.10 -23.73 27.66
C ILE A 547 8.72 -23.63 29.16
N ALA A 548 7.63 -22.90 29.47
CA ALA A 548 7.13 -22.81 30.86
C ALA A 548 6.70 -24.18 31.40
N ILE A 549 6.02 -25.01 30.61
CA ILE A 549 5.61 -26.36 30.98
C ILE A 549 6.85 -27.27 31.21
N VAL A 550 7.86 -27.15 30.35
CA VAL A 550 9.13 -27.90 30.49
C VAL A 550 9.88 -27.47 31.77
N LEU A 551 9.95 -26.16 32.04
CA LEU A 551 10.59 -25.63 33.25
C LEU A 551 9.83 -26.06 34.53
N ILE A 552 8.50 -26.09 34.52
CA ILE A 552 7.67 -26.61 35.63
C ILE A 552 7.90 -28.10 35.79
N SER A 553 8.00 -28.87 34.72
CA SER A 553 8.28 -30.30 34.72
C SER A 553 9.68 -30.61 35.29
N ILE A 554 10.68 -29.79 34.88
CA ILE A 554 12.05 -29.89 35.43
C ILE A 554 12.07 -29.52 36.91
N ALA A 555 11.37 -28.45 37.31
CA ALA A 555 11.23 -28.09 38.73
C ALA A 555 10.54 -29.20 39.55
N PHE A 556 9.51 -29.85 38.99
CA PHE A 556 8.83 -30.98 39.61
C PHE A 556 9.74 -32.22 39.75
N ILE A 557 10.59 -32.48 38.76
CA ILE A 557 11.60 -33.56 38.80
C ILE A 557 12.69 -33.23 39.81
N PHE A 558 13.12 -31.98 39.94
CA PHE A 558 14.07 -31.54 40.97
C PHE A 558 13.47 -31.60 42.36
N PHE A 559 12.20 -31.25 42.55
CA PHE A 559 11.49 -31.42 43.85
C PHE A 559 11.32 -32.89 44.22
N LYS A 560 11.06 -33.78 43.25
CA LYS A 560 10.93 -35.21 43.46
C LYS A 560 12.27 -35.91 43.78
N ARG A 561 13.41 -35.36 43.26
CA ARG A 561 14.76 -35.86 43.56
C ARG A 561 15.30 -35.41 44.90
N LYS A 562 14.70 -34.43 45.58
CA LYS A 562 15.15 -33.91 46.86
C LYS A 562 14.62 -34.73 48.05
N ASN A 563 13.76 -35.72 47.81
CA ASN A 563 13.09 -36.47 48.87
C ASN A 563 13.42 -37.97 48.86
N ASN A 564 14.55 -38.46 48.33
CA ASN A 564 15.03 -39.78 48.54
C ASN A 564 16.52 -39.81 48.94
N PRO A 565 16.91 -40.40 50.08
CA PRO A 565 18.30 -40.51 50.51
C PRO A 565 19.00 -41.72 49.87
N SER A 566 20.22 -41.42 49.47
CA SER A 566 21.38 -42.24 49.17
C SER A 566 21.31 -43.77 49.38
N GLU A 567 21.83 -44.50 48.38
CA GLU A 567 22.82 -45.54 48.64
C GLU A 567 23.77 -45.65 47.40
N THR A 568 24.99 -45.82 47.74
CA THR A 568 26.26 -45.95 47.06
C THR A 568 26.34 -47.14 46.12
N ASN A 569 26.97 -47.05 44.99
CA ASN A 569 28.27 -47.60 44.61
C ASN A 569 28.50 -47.53 43.06
N ALA A 570 29.67 -47.06 42.69
CA ALA A 570 30.31 -47.14 41.37
C ALA A 570 30.87 -48.57 41.12
N PRO A 571 31.55 -48.87 40.01
CA PRO A 571 31.69 -48.18 38.68
C PRO A 571 31.59 -49.16 37.49
N VAL A 572 31.96 -48.61 36.31
CA VAL A 572 32.59 -49.30 35.11
C VAL A 572 31.68 -49.75 33.99
N THR A 573 31.81 -49.18 32.88
CA THR A 573 32.46 -49.45 31.61
C THR A 573 31.58 -49.06 30.40
N LYS A 574 32.29 -48.50 29.48
CA LYS A 574 31.91 -48.19 28.08
C LYS A 574 31.14 -49.32 27.41
N SER A 575 30.12 -48.92 26.59
CA SER A 575 30.08 -49.42 25.21
C SER A 575 29.28 -48.44 24.38
N GLU A 576 29.92 -47.98 23.37
CA GLU A 576 29.41 -47.46 22.11
C GLU A 576 28.45 -48.45 21.51
N ASN A 577 27.36 -47.93 20.98
CA ASN A 577 26.74 -48.42 19.71
C ASN A 577 25.62 -47.46 19.34
N SER A 578 25.94 -46.50 18.43
CA SER A 578 25.66 -46.61 17.01
C SER A 578 24.19 -46.95 16.71
N LEU A 579 23.40 -45.91 16.43
CA LEU A 579 22.32 -45.99 15.46
C LEU A 579 22.69 -45.16 14.26
N SER A 580 23.07 -45.94 13.30
CA SER A 580 23.43 -45.73 11.93
C SER A 580 22.68 -44.65 11.23
N GLN A 581 23.50 -43.70 10.78
CA GLN A 581 23.40 -42.98 9.53
C GLN A 581 23.02 -43.95 8.42
N ILE A 582 21.94 -43.68 7.72
CA ILE A 582 21.82 -44.02 6.31
C ILE A 582 22.28 -42.77 5.57
N SER A 583 23.58 -42.71 5.38
CA SER A 583 24.19 -41.85 4.38
C SER A 583 24.01 -42.53 3.02
N ALA A 584 23.10 -42.01 2.23
CA ALA A 584 23.22 -42.20 0.80
C ALA A 584 24.42 -41.34 0.35
N ASP A 585 25.52 -41.98 0.03
CA ASP A 585 26.63 -41.36 -0.71
C ASP A 585 26.06 -40.89 -2.06
N GLN A 586 25.85 -39.64 -2.19
CA GLN A 586 25.95 -38.94 -3.47
C GLN A 586 27.12 -37.95 -3.28
N GLU A 587 28.18 -38.21 -3.97
CA GLU A 587 29.29 -37.29 -4.20
C GLU A 587 28.67 -35.98 -4.71
N GLU A 588 28.62 -34.97 -3.85
CA GLU A 588 28.46 -33.58 -4.29
C GLU A 588 29.71 -33.24 -5.09
N ILE A 589 29.62 -33.34 -6.43
CA ILE A 589 30.56 -32.69 -7.33
C ILE A 589 30.47 -31.20 -7.01
N LYS A 590 31.42 -30.66 -6.27
CA LYS A 590 31.60 -29.23 -6.07
C LYS A 590 31.92 -28.60 -7.43
N HIS A 591 30.92 -28.29 -8.23
CA HIS A 591 31.07 -27.43 -9.39
C HIS A 591 31.48 -26.03 -8.90
N LYS A 592 32.59 -25.55 -9.47
CA LYS A 592 33.03 -24.17 -9.32
C LYS A 592 32.00 -23.32 -10.11
N PRO A 593 31.39 -22.30 -9.52
CA PRO A 593 30.41 -21.49 -10.26
C PRO A 593 31.07 -20.91 -11.52
N ILE A 594 30.39 -21.05 -12.65
CA ILE A 594 30.89 -20.63 -13.96
C ILE A 594 31.11 -19.13 -14.01
N PHE A 595 30.23 -18.37 -13.41
CA PHE A 595 30.33 -16.92 -13.27
C PHE A 595 30.82 -16.58 -11.86
N ASP A 596 32.04 -16.16 -11.72
CA ASP A 596 32.61 -15.79 -10.44
C ASP A 596 32.24 -14.38 -10.06
N SER A 597 31.07 -14.25 -9.41
CA SER A 597 30.57 -12.98 -8.89
C SER A 597 31.38 -12.45 -7.68
N ALA A 598 32.37 -13.16 -7.17
CA ALA A 598 33.25 -12.72 -6.09
C ALA A 598 34.33 -11.76 -6.56
N HIS A 599 34.76 -11.89 -7.82
CA HIS A 599 35.82 -11.08 -8.42
C HIS A 599 35.25 -10.01 -9.38
N SER A 600 36.12 -9.30 -10.06
CA SER A 600 35.82 -8.27 -11.03
C SER A 600 34.83 -8.72 -12.09
N CYS A 601 33.64 -8.12 -12.12
CA CYS A 601 32.58 -8.51 -13.07
C CYS A 601 31.55 -7.41 -13.30
N ILE A 602 30.82 -7.51 -14.41
CA ILE A 602 29.60 -6.77 -14.72
C ILE A 602 28.43 -7.75 -14.69
N ARG A 603 27.51 -7.60 -13.73
CA ARG A 603 26.30 -8.39 -13.62
C ARG A 603 25.11 -7.61 -14.12
N LEU A 604 24.38 -8.16 -15.08
CA LEU A 604 23.18 -7.58 -15.70
C LEU A 604 21.94 -8.45 -15.51
N LEU A 605 22.11 -9.76 -15.21
CA LEU A 605 20.99 -10.66 -14.97
C LEU A 605 20.46 -10.52 -13.55
N GLY A 606 19.15 -10.26 -13.41
CA GLY A 606 18.46 -10.02 -12.17
C GLY A 606 18.71 -8.65 -11.53
N LYS A 607 19.91 -8.06 -11.70
CA LYS A 607 20.27 -6.74 -11.18
C LYS A 607 21.45 -6.13 -11.91
N PHE A 608 21.59 -4.80 -11.83
CA PHE A 608 22.82 -4.12 -12.24
C PHE A 608 23.84 -4.14 -11.10
N GLN A 609 24.97 -4.78 -11.30
CA GLN A 609 26.07 -4.78 -10.34
C GLN A 609 27.41 -4.78 -11.06
N VAL A 610 28.33 -3.94 -10.61
CA VAL A 610 29.71 -3.86 -11.15
C VAL A 610 30.70 -3.96 -10.01
N LYS A 611 31.60 -4.91 -10.08
CA LYS A 611 32.68 -5.10 -9.10
C LYS A 611 34.03 -4.77 -9.68
N ASP A 612 34.87 -4.12 -8.87
CA ASP A 612 36.24 -3.81 -9.23
C ASP A 612 37.23 -5.01 -9.07
N LYS A 613 38.50 -4.80 -9.33
CA LYS A 613 39.56 -5.82 -9.22
C LYS A 613 39.72 -6.38 -7.80
N GLU A 614 39.38 -5.59 -6.79
CA GLU A 614 39.44 -5.95 -5.39
C GLU A 614 38.15 -6.65 -4.92
N GLY A 615 37.15 -6.79 -5.80
CA GLY A 615 35.84 -7.37 -5.48
C GLY A 615 34.85 -6.41 -4.82
N ASN A 616 35.17 -5.11 -4.70
CA ASN A 616 34.27 -4.12 -4.14
C ASN A 616 33.17 -3.75 -5.14
N ASP A 617 31.95 -3.52 -4.62
CA ASP A 617 30.84 -3.07 -5.45
C ASP A 617 30.98 -1.57 -5.77
N ILE A 618 31.25 -1.26 -7.04
CA ILE A 618 31.35 0.12 -7.55
C ILE A 618 30.13 0.56 -8.37
N SER A 619 29.02 -0.18 -8.31
CA SER A 619 27.77 0.13 -9.05
C SER A 619 27.27 1.55 -8.80
N GLY A 620 27.40 2.05 -7.56
CA GLY A 620 27.03 3.41 -7.18
C GLY A 620 27.87 4.52 -7.83
N SER A 621 29.03 4.18 -8.42
CA SER A 621 29.85 5.16 -9.16
C SER A 621 29.32 5.43 -10.58
N PHE A 622 28.35 4.63 -11.05
CA PHE A 622 27.73 4.80 -12.38
C PHE A 622 26.49 5.69 -12.26
N THR A 623 26.65 6.97 -12.57
CA THR A 623 25.51 7.88 -12.71
C THR A 623 24.51 7.35 -13.76
N PRO A 624 23.22 7.75 -13.75
CA PRO A 624 22.24 7.26 -14.73
C PRO A 624 22.72 7.35 -16.18
N ILE A 625 23.39 8.44 -16.56
CA ILE A 625 23.92 8.64 -17.90
C ILE A 625 25.11 7.73 -18.20
N LEU A 626 26.00 7.49 -17.23
CA LEU A 626 27.14 6.58 -17.40
C LEU A 626 26.69 5.13 -17.43
N LYS A 627 25.69 4.76 -16.62
CA LYS A 627 25.04 3.45 -16.66
C LYS A 627 24.38 3.22 -18.04
N SER A 628 23.60 4.19 -18.52
CA SER A 628 22.94 4.10 -19.82
C SER A 628 23.96 4.00 -20.96
N LEU A 629 25.05 4.79 -20.92
CA LEU A 629 26.12 4.74 -21.90
C LEU A 629 26.87 3.39 -21.88
N LEU A 630 27.20 2.87 -20.69
CA LEU A 630 27.80 1.54 -20.54
C LEU A 630 26.92 0.47 -21.16
N LEU A 631 25.63 0.43 -20.75
CA LEU A 631 24.67 -0.56 -21.22
C LEU A 631 24.46 -0.46 -22.73
N LEU A 632 24.33 0.76 -23.25
CA LEU A 632 24.12 0.98 -24.68
C LEU A 632 25.29 0.46 -25.52
N ILE A 633 26.53 0.72 -25.13
CA ILE A 633 27.71 0.21 -25.82
C ILE A 633 27.83 -1.31 -25.65
N LEU A 634 27.66 -1.83 -24.42
CA LEU A 634 27.83 -3.24 -24.10
C LEU A 634 26.81 -4.12 -24.85
N LEU A 635 25.53 -3.77 -24.77
CA LEU A 635 24.46 -4.57 -25.37
C LEU A 635 24.55 -4.55 -26.92
N HIS A 636 24.91 -3.41 -27.54
CA HIS A 636 25.12 -3.35 -28.98
C HIS A 636 26.39 -4.08 -29.40
N SER A 637 27.44 -4.14 -28.57
CA SER A 637 28.62 -4.93 -28.84
C SER A 637 28.35 -6.44 -28.86
N GLN A 638 27.30 -6.90 -28.15
CA GLN A 638 26.85 -8.29 -28.17
C GLN A 638 25.92 -8.62 -29.36
N LYS A 639 25.18 -7.62 -29.85
CA LYS A 639 24.23 -7.77 -30.95
C LYS A 639 24.90 -7.62 -32.34
N ASP A 640 25.91 -6.75 -32.49
CA ASP A 640 26.66 -6.49 -33.71
C ASP A 640 28.15 -6.36 -33.36
N GLU A 641 29.00 -7.19 -33.98
CA GLU A 641 30.45 -7.19 -33.75
C GLU A 641 31.10 -5.81 -33.97
N ARG A 642 30.47 -4.94 -34.74
CA ARG A 642 30.94 -3.56 -34.96
C ARG A 642 30.61 -2.63 -33.77
N GLY A 643 29.57 -2.97 -32.96
CA GLY A 643 29.11 -2.14 -31.84
C GLY A 643 28.12 -1.05 -32.27
N ILE A 644 28.16 0.14 -31.61
CA ILE A 644 27.22 1.22 -31.79
C ILE A 644 27.84 2.51 -32.33
N THR A 645 27.12 3.21 -33.23
CA THR A 645 27.63 4.45 -33.84
C THR A 645 27.54 5.67 -32.93
N ASN A 646 28.43 6.66 -33.16
CA ASN A 646 28.35 7.97 -32.51
C ASN A 646 26.96 8.60 -32.61
N LYS A 647 26.38 8.60 -33.82
CA LYS A 647 25.05 9.17 -34.06
C LYS A 647 23.98 8.50 -33.21
N LYS A 648 23.96 7.17 -33.13
CA LYS A 648 22.97 6.43 -32.34
C LYS A 648 23.10 6.70 -30.85
N ILE A 649 24.33 6.81 -30.33
CA ILE A 649 24.59 7.18 -28.93
C ILE A 649 24.05 8.58 -28.65
N ASP A 650 24.34 9.55 -29.53
CA ASP A 650 23.95 10.95 -29.36
C ASP A 650 22.42 11.11 -29.41
N GLU A 651 21.77 10.47 -30.38
CA GLU A 651 20.29 10.46 -30.49
C GLU A 651 19.62 9.82 -29.30
N THR A 652 20.19 8.74 -28.75
CA THR A 652 19.58 8.00 -27.64
C THR A 652 19.76 8.70 -26.31
N LEU A 653 20.94 9.29 -26.03
CA LEU A 653 21.25 9.85 -24.71
C LEU A 653 21.13 11.38 -24.64
N TRP A 654 21.19 12.08 -25.76
CA TRP A 654 21.18 13.56 -25.85
C TRP A 654 20.40 14.08 -27.06
N GLY A 655 19.31 13.38 -27.45
CA GLY A 655 18.50 13.78 -28.62
C GLY A 655 17.84 15.16 -28.48
N ASP A 656 17.77 15.69 -27.26
CA ASP A 656 17.28 17.04 -26.95
C ASP A 656 18.34 18.15 -27.12
N LYS A 657 19.61 17.79 -27.34
CA LYS A 657 20.75 18.73 -27.45
C LYS A 657 21.13 19.01 -28.90
N SER A 658 21.81 20.13 -29.12
CA SER A 658 22.46 20.38 -30.40
C SER A 658 23.57 19.35 -30.64
N GLU A 659 23.82 19.01 -31.89
CA GLU A 659 24.85 18.01 -32.31
C GLU A 659 26.21 18.23 -31.66
N LYS A 660 26.69 19.48 -31.61
CA LYS A 660 27.95 19.86 -30.98
C LYS A 660 27.91 19.67 -29.46
N SER A 661 26.76 19.93 -28.81
CA SER A 661 26.59 19.71 -27.37
C SER A 661 26.52 18.24 -27.05
N ALA A 662 25.77 17.44 -27.83
CA ALA A 662 25.69 16.00 -27.67
C ALA A 662 27.08 15.33 -27.81
N GLN A 663 27.85 15.72 -28.83
CA GLN A 663 29.22 15.27 -29.02
C GLN A 663 30.13 15.57 -27.81
N ASN A 664 30.06 16.79 -27.26
CA ASN A 664 30.85 17.16 -26.08
C ASN A 664 30.45 16.31 -24.85
N ASN A 665 29.14 16.14 -24.61
CA ASN A 665 28.62 15.32 -23.52
C ASN A 665 29.02 13.85 -23.66
N ARG A 666 28.95 13.29 -24.87
CA ARG A 666 29.45 11.94 -25.17
C ARG A 666 30.93 11.79 -24.83
N ASN A 667 31.79 12.73 -25.29
CA ASN A 667 33.24 12.65 -25.09
C ASN A 667 33.59 12.71 -23.59
N VAL A 668 32.96 13.61 -22.83
CA VAL A 668 33.14 13.70 -21.38
C VAL A 668 32.65 12.43 -20.69
N SER A 669 31.50 11.90 -21.06
CA SER A 669 30.93 10.69 -20.46
C SER A 669 31.77 9.44 -20.78
N LEU A 670 32.28 9.32 -22.01
CA LEU A 670 33.18 8.25 -22.41
C LEU A 670 34.51 8.30 -21.61
N SER A 671 35.06 9.50 -21.39
CA SER A 671 36.28 9.64 -20.56
C SER A 671 36.03 9.15 -19.13
N LYS A 672 34.92 9.57 -18.51
CA LYS A 672 34.52 9.12 -17.16
C LYS A 672 34.27 7.61 -17.11
N LEU A 673 33.60 7.08 -18.12
CA LEU A 673 33.29 5.64 -18.20
C LEU A 673 34.57 4.81 -18.34
N ARG A 674 35.57 5.24 -19.14
CA ARG A 674 36.87 4.59 -19.23
C ARG A 674 37.57 4.50 -17.87
N SER A 675 37.57 5.59 -17.10
CA SER A 675 38.17 5.59 -15.76
C SER A 675 37.48 4.63 -14.79
N LEU A 676 36.17 4.38 -14.96
CA LEU A 676 35.46 3.38 -14.16
C LEU A 676 35.79 1.95 -14.63
N LEU A 677 35.89 1.72 -15.94
CA LEU A 677 36.23 0.41 -16.50
C LEU A 677 37.68 -0.02 -16.17
N GLU A 678 38.60 0.93 -16.06
CA GLU A 678 39.97 0.66 -15.60
C GLU A 678 39.99 0.06 -14.17
N LYS A 679 39.05 0.39 -13.33
CA LYS A 679 38.90 -0.20 -11.99
C LYS A 679 38.44 -1.65 -12.05
N ILE A 680 37.61 -2.01 -13.06
CA ILE A 680 37.18 -3.38 -13.30
C ILE A 680 38.38 -4.22 -13.81
N GLY A 681 39.29 -3.61 -14.57
CA GLY A 681 40.40 -4.28 -15.24
C GLY A 681 39.93 -5.05 -16.47
N ASN A 682 40.80 -5.40 -17.34
CA ASN A 682 40.58 -6.24 -18.55
C ASN A 682 39.33 -5.90 -19.40
N VAL A 683 38.63 -4.80 -19.13
CA VAL A 683 37.45 -4.33 -19.85
C VAL A 683 37.73 -2.94 -20.40
N ARG A 684 37.65 -2.75 -21.70
CA ARG A 684 37.99 -1.48 -22.36
C ARG A 684 36.97 -1.09 -23.43
N ILE A 685 36.76 0.22 -23.57
CA ILE A 685 35.97 0.77 -24.66
C ILE A 685 36.90 1.14 -25.82
N VAL A 686 36.70 0.53 -26.94
CA VAL A 686 37.45 0.79 -28.17
C VAL A 686 36.53 1.47 -29.20
N GLN A 687 37.15 2.27 -30.06
CA GLN A 687 36.49 2.89 -31.19
C GLN A 687 37.10 2.36 -32.48
N ASP A 688 36.27 1.87 -33.38
CA ASP A 688 36.62 1.47 -34.71
C ASP A 688 35.67 2.11 -35.74
N ASN A 689 36.19 2.89 -36.68
CA ASN A 689 35.42 3.50 -37.80
C ASN A 689 34.07 4.16 -37.40
N ASN A 690 34.03 5.00 -36.36
CA ASN A 690 32.87 5.62 -35.79
C ASN A 690 31.92 4.72 -34.99
N PHE A 691 32.30 3.48 -34.75
CA PHE A 691 31.58 2.55 -33.86
C PHE A 691 32.31 2.43 -32.53
N TRP A 692 31.53 2.26 -31.48
CA TRP A 692 32.01 2.01 -30.12
C TRP A 692 31.64 0.61 -29.70
N LYS A 693 32.62 -0.13 -29.16
CA LYS A 693 32.40 -1.46 -28.61
C LYS A 693 33.17 -1.67 -27.30
N ILE A 694 32.72 -2.63 -26.52
CA ILE A 694 33.42 -3.10 -25.33
C ILE A 694 34.21 -4.37 -25.71
N GLU A 695 35.48 -4.39 -25.35
CA GLU A 695 36.35 -5.54 -25.48
C GLU A 695 36.88 -5.96 -24.11
N SER A 696 37.02 -7.27 -23.87
CA SER A 696 37.58 -7.81 -22.65
C SER A 696 38.49 -9.01 -22.99
N ASP A 697 39.59 -9.09 -22.27
CA ASP A 697 40.50 -10.24 -22.34
C ASP A 697 39.98 -11.45 -21.54
N ASN A 698 38.92 -11.22 -20.70
CA ASN A 698 38.23 -12.28 -19.96
C ASN A 698 36.80 -12.44 -20.52
N PRO A 699 36.45 -13.53 -21.17
CA PRO A 699 35.09 -13.74 -21.70
C PRO A 699 34.04 -13.82 -20.60
N ALA A 700 34.43 -14.14 -19.37
CA ALA A 700 33.51 -14.23 -18.21
C ALA A 700 33.33 -12.92 -17.45
N TYR A 701 33.65 -11.78 -18.04
CA TYR A 701 33.49 -10.48 -17.34
C TYR A 701 32.06 -10.03 -17.21
N CYS A 702 31.11 -10.58 -17.99
CA CYS A 702 29.70 -10.20 -17.99
C CYS A 702 28.78 -11.42 -18.08
N ASP A 703 27.88 -11.57 -17.08
CA ASP A 703 26.91 -12.67 -17.01
C ASP A 703 25.96 -12.73 -18.22
N TYR A 704 25.50 -11.60 -18.70
CA TYR A 704 24.62 -11.51 -19.88
C TYR A 704 25.34 -12.02 -21.15
N GLN A 705 26.60 -11.63 -21.34
CA GLN A 705 27.38 -12.12 -22.49
C GLN A 705 27.56 -13.62 -22.42
N MET A 706 27.91 -14.15 -21.26
CA MET A 706 28.04 -15.60 -21.04
C MET A 706 26.71 -16.30 -21.31
N ALA A 707 25.59 -15.78 -20.80
CA ALA A 707 24.29 -16.37 -21.02
C ALA A 707 23.93 -16.45 -22.51
N LEU A 708 24.18 -15.40 -23.30
CA LEU A 708 23.95 -15.41 -24.75
C LEU A 708 24.83 -16.43 -25.45
N GLN A 709 26.09 -16.54 -25.05
CA GLN A 709 27.02 -17.54 -25.62
C GLN A 709 26.53 -18.97 -25.32
N TYR A 710 26.18 -19.28 -24.08
CA TYR A 710 25.67 -20.59 -23.68
C TYR A 710 24.32 -20.93 -24.36
N ILE A 711 23.42 -19.97 -24.51
CA ILE A 711 22.14 -20.13 -25.24
C ILE A 711 22.46 -20.48 -26.72
N GLN A 712 23.37 -19.75 -27.36
CA GLN A 712 23.75 -19.97 -28.75
C GLN A 712 24.42 -21.35 -28.93
N GLU A 713 25.30 -21.74 -28.00
CA GLU A 713 25.96 -23.06 -28.02
C GLU A 713 24.95 -24.20 -27.79
N ALA A 714 23.96 -24.01 -26.88
CA ALA A 714 22.93 -25.00 -26.64
C ALA A 714 22.02 -25.21 -27.86
N THR A 715 21.75 -24.14 -28.61
CA THR A 715 20.91 -24.18 -29.81
C THR A 715 21.64 -24.80 -31.03
N ASN A 716 22.95 -24.55 -31.16
CA ASN A 716 23.71 -24.97 -32.35
C ASN A 716 24.33 -26.38 -32.25
N SER A 717 24.34 -27.02 -31.08
CA SER A 717 25.03 -28.29 -30.86
C SER A 717 24.07 -29.41 -30.51
N GLN A 718 24.08 -30.52 -31.33
CA GLN A 718 23.18 -31.68 -31.06
C GLN A 718 23.63 -32.58 -29.89
N HIS A 719 24.90 -32.47 -29.45
CA HIS A 719 25.43 -33.30 -28.37
C HIS A 719 26.26 -32.42 -27.41
N LYS A 720 25.74 -32.03 -26.30
CA LYS A 720 26.42 -31.43 -25.15
C LYS A 720 26.32 -32.37 -23.96
N GLU A 721 27.34 -32.37 -23.11
CA GLU A 721 27.33 -33.10 -21.85
C GLU A 721 26.25 -32.56 -20.93
N GLU A 722 25.66 -33.39 -20.10
CA GLU A 722 24.62 -33.03 -19.15
C GLU A 722 25.07 -31.89 -18.21
N SER A 723 26.36 -31.90 -17.82
CA SER A 723 27.01 -30.85 -17.02
C SER A 723 26.83 -29.43 -17.61
N PHE A 724 26.94 -29.31 -18.94
CA PHE A 724 26.76 -28.03 -19.62
C PHE A 724 25.36 -27.40 -19.38
N PHE A 725 24.31 -28.22 -19.35
CA PHE A 725 22.97 -27.73 -19.14
C PHE A 725 22.69 -27.34 -17.68
N TYR A 726 23.36 -27.98 -16.71
CA TYR A 726 23.32 -27.54 -15.32
C TYR A 726 23.98 -26.17 -15.17
N ASP A 727 25.13 -26.00 -15.78
CA ASP A 727 25.90 -24.76 -15.77
C ASP A 727 25.11 -23.63 -16.43
N LEU A 728 24.50 -23.90 -17.58
CA LEU A 728 23.61 -22.94 -18.25
C LEU A 728 22.42 -22.57 -17.38
N LEU A 729 21.75 -23.55 -16.77
CA LEU A 729 20.58 -23.28 -15.93
C LEU A 729 20.94 -22.49 -14.67
N GLU A 730 22.11 -22.73 -14.05
CA GLU A 730 22.62 -21.94 -12.92
C GLU A 730 22.79 -20.47 -13.33
N LEU A 731 23.31 -20.21 -14.53
CA LEU A 731 23.50 -18.85 -15.05
C LEU A 731 22.18 -18.16 -15.36
N LEU A 732 21.24 -18.85 -16.04
CA LEU A 732 19.92 -18.33 -16.37
C LEU A 732 19.05 -18.10 -15.14
N PHE A 733 19.30 -18.82 -14.05
CA PHE A 733 18.58 -18.67 -12.78
C PHE A 733 18.84 -17.31 -12.10
N TYR A 734 19.85 -16.54 -12.54
CA TYR A 734 20.03 -15.15 -12.11
C TYR A 734 18.86 -14.25 -12.53
N GLY A 735 18.05 -14.65 -13.52
CA GLY A 735 16.79 -14.01 -13.92
C GLY A 735 16.88 -13.10 -15.14
N PRO A 736 15.86 -12.29 -15.41
CA PRO A 736 15.75 -11.43 -16.59
C PRO A 736 16.84 -10.35 -16.66
N LEU A 737 17.11 -9.88 -17.89
CA LEU A 737 18.03 -8.77 -18.11
C LEU A 737 17.53 -7.48 -17.47
N LEU A 738 18.25 -6.97 -16.47
CA LEU A 738 18.01 -5.67 -15.85
C LEU A 738 16.52 -5.38 -15.52
N PRO A 739 15.81 -6.24 -14.77
CA PRO A 739 14.36 -6.11 -14.57
C PRO A 739 13.95 -4.77 -13.98
N ASN A 740 14.81 -4.17 -13.14
CA ASN A 740 14.55 -2.90 -12.44
C ASN A 740 15.14 -1.67 -13.15
N THR A 741 15.58 -1.78 -14.41
CA THR A 741 16.13 -0.66 -15.18
C THR A 741 15.18 -0.35 -16.32
N GLN A 742 14.68 0.89 -16.38
CA GLN A 742 13.72 1.34 -17.40
C GLN A 742 14.39 2.36 -18.32
N PHE A 743 14.71 1.94 -19.54
CA PHE A 743 15.10 2.79 -20.66
C PHE A 743 14.32 2.30 -21.88
N ASP A 744 13.59 3.15 -22.58
CA ASP A 744 12.76 2.76 -23.74
C ASP A 744 13.53 1.95 -24.79
N TRP A 745 14.81 2.31 -25.03
CA TRP A 745 15.68 1.60 -25.95
C TRP A 745 16.13 0.22 -25.47
N LEU A 746 15.99 -0.09 -24.17
CA LEU A 746 16.45 -1.35 -23.54
C LEU A 746 15.40 -2.48 -23.70
N ASP A 747 14.14 -2.15 -23.90
CA ASP A 747 13.04 -3.12 -23.87
C ASP A 747 13.16 -4.20 -24.96
N ASN A 748 13.66 -3.85 -26.12
CA ASN A 748 13.94 -4.84 -27.18
C ASN A 748 15.00 -5.87 -26.74
N PHE A 749 16.05 -5.44 -26.05
CA PHE A 749 17.10 -6.35 -25.55
C PHE A 749 16.58 -7.27 -24.46
N LYS A 750 15.73 -6.76 -23.57
CA LYS A 750 15.06 -7.55 -22.52
C LYS A 750 14.14 -8.60 -23.13
N SER A 751 13.34 -8.22 -24.10
CA SER A 751 12.41 -9.10 -24.80
C SER A 751 13.16 -10.19 -25.58
N ASP A 752 14.18 -9.81 -26.39
CA ASP A 752 15.00 -10.74 -27.16
C ASP A 752 15.64 -11.80 -26.24
N TYR A 753 16.21 -11.36 -25.11
CA TYR A 753 16.82 -12.26 -24.11
C TYR A 753 15.81 -13.18 -23.44
N SER A 754 14.67 -12.64 -23.00
CA SER A 754 13.63 -13.45 -22.33
C SER A 754 13.02 -14.47 -23.28
N CYS A 755 12.73 -14.10 -24.54
CA CYS A 755 12.23 -15.03 -25.54
C CYS A 755 13.22 -16.16 -25.81
N ALA A 756 14.48 -15.83 -26.07
CA ALA A 756 15.53 -16.85 -26.32
C ALA A 756 15.72 -17.80 -25.12
N THR A 757 15.63 -17.27 -23.89
CA THR A 757 15.74 -18.06 -22.67
C THR A 757 14.54 -19.01 -22.52
N ILE A 758 13.31 -18.50 -22.67
CA ILE A 758 12.09 -19.28 -22.56
C ILE A 758 12.04 -20.38 -23.61
N ASP A 759 12.35 -20.07 -24.89
CA ASP A 759 12.34 -21.02 -25.98
C ASP A 759 13.29 -22.18 -25.72
N LEU A 760 14.53 -21.89 -25.32
CA LEU A 760 15.52 -22.91 -24.97
C LEU A 760 15.08 -23.75 -23.78
N LEU A 761 14.58 -23.15 -22.71
CA LEU A 761 14.13 -23.85 -21.51
C LEU A 761 12.91 -24.74 -21.77
N ASN A 762 12.00 -24.31 -22.63
CA ASN A 762 10.85 -25.13 -23.07
C ASN A 762 11.32 -26.34 -23.91
N GLU A 763 12.38 -26.21 -24.73
CA GLU A 763 13.00 -27.34 -25.42
C GLU A 763 13.66 -28.33 -24.44
N LEU A 764 14.34 -27.80 -23.40
CA LEU A 764 14.99 -28.67 -22.38
C LEU A 764 13.95 -29.45 -21.54
N LEU A 765 12.78 -28.89 -21.29
CA LEU A 765 11.67 -29.60 -20.60
C LEU A 765 11.20 -30.83 -21.39
N LYS A 766 11.35 -30.85 -22.72
CA LYS A 766 10.89 -31.92 -23.63
C LYS A 766 11.97 -32.96 -23.93
N LYS A 767 13.26 -32.72 -23.54
CA LYS A 767 14.34 -33.67 -23.77
C LYS A 767 14.23 -34.90 -22.90
N GLU A 768 14.32 -36.12 -23.51
CA GLU A 768 14.22 -37.42 -22.82
C GLU A 768 15.22 -37.52 -21.65
N GLU A 769 16.44 -37.00 -21.82
CA GLU A 769 17.52 -37.02 -20.84
C GLU A 769 17.12 -36.42 -19.49
N PHE A 770 16.23 -35.40 -19.48
CA PHE A 770 15.80 -34.66 -18.27
C PHE A 770 14.41 -35.07 -17.77
N LEU A 771 13.65 -35.92 -18.46
CA LEU A 771 12.30 -36.29 -18.10
C LEU A 771 12.18 -36.90 -16.69
N HIS A 772 13.22 -37.58 -16.22
CA HIS A 772 13.26 -38.24 -14.91
C HIS A 772 13.97 -37.40 -13.83
N ASN A 773 14.44 -36.19 -14.15
CA ASN A 773 15.12 -35.32 -13.21
C ASN A 773 14.18 -34.22 -12.71
N ASP A 774 13.34 -34.56 -11.73
CA ASP A 774 12.34 -33.64 -11.17
C ASP A 774 12.92 -32.35 -10.63
N LYS A 775 14.11 -32.40 -10.01
CA LYS A 775 14.77 -31.21 -9.45
C LYS A 775 15.20 -30.27 -10.56
N PHE A 776 15.79 -30.74 -11.61
CA PHE A 776 16.24 -29.97 -12.77
C PHE A 776 15.03 -29.35 -13.50
N ARG A 777 13.97 -30.14 -13.75
CA ARG A 777 12.75 -29.69 -14.39
C ARG A 777 12.02 -28.61 -13.56
N LEU A 778 11.99 -28.76 -12.23
CA LEU A 778 11.41 -27.75 -11.34
C LEU A 778 12.19 -26.42 -11.42
N GLN A 779 13.51 -26.49 -11.46
CA GLN A 779 14.37 -25.31 -11.58
C GLN A 779 14.20 -24.63 -12.94
N ILE A 780 14.05 -25.40 -14.04
CA ILE A 780 13.68 -24.86 -15.36
C ILE A 780 12.36 -24.10 -15.29
N ALA A 781 11.30 -24.72 -14.74
CA ALA A 781 9.99 -24.07 -14.63
C ALA A 781 10.05 -22.79 -13.79
N GLU A 782 10.81 -22.76 -12.71
CA GLU A 782 11.04 -21.56 -11.89
C GLU A 782 11.79 -20.46 -12.65
N THR A 783 12.77 -20.82 -13.46
CA THR A 783 13.50 -19.89 -14.31
C THR A 783 12.58 -19.30 -15.37
N ILE A 784 11.76 -20.11 -16.05
CA ILE A 784 10.77 -19.62 -17.01
C ILE A 784 9.82 -18.62 -16.34
N PHE A 785 9.28 -18.93 -15.15
CA PHE A 785 8.40 -18.01 -14.43
C PHE A 785 9.06 -16.67 -14.05
N SER A 786 10.37 -16.62 -13.91
CA SER A 786 11.08 -15.35 -13.68
C SER A 786 11.08 -14.44 -14.92
N HIS A 787 10.91 -15.01 -16.13
CA HIS A 787 10.83 -14.28 -17.39
C HIS A 787 9.39 -14.05 -17.89
N ASP A 788 8.51 -15.02 -17.67
CA ASP A 788 7.10 -15.00 -18.06
C ASP A 788 6.24 -15.66 -16.99
N ILE A 789 5.55 -14.86 -16.19
CA ILE A 789 4.69 -15.34 -15.10
C ILE A 789 3.40 -15.99 -15.59
N LEU A 790 3.06 -15.83 -16.87
CA LEU A 790 1.89 -16.44 -17.49
C LEU A 790 2.20 -17.67 -18.35
N ASN A 791 3.39 -18.25 -18.21
CA ASN A 791 3.79 -19.43 -18.98
C ASN A 791 3.06 -20.68 -18.50
N GLU A 792 2.20 -21.24 -19.38
CA GLU A 792 1.34 -22.38 -19.05
C GLU A 792 2.12 -23.70 -18.95
N GLU A 793 3.16 -23.90 -19.79
CA GLU A 793 4.00 -25.11 -19.74
C GLU A 793 4.77 -25.17 -18.40
N ALA A 794 5.32 -24.05 -17.95
CA ALA A 794 5.97 -23.96 -16.65
C ALA A 794 5.00 -24.19 -15.48
N LEU A 795 3.76 -23.70 -15.59
CA LEU A 795 2.70 -23.96 -14.61
C LEU A 795 2.44 -25.45 -14.48
N GLN A 796 2.21 -26.12 -15.62
CA GLN A 796 1.92 -27.55 -15.68
C GLN A 796 3.04 -28.36 -15.03
N VAL A 797 4.27 -28.15 -15.46
CA VAL A 797 5.45 -28.87 -14.93
C VAL A 797 5.59 -28.64 -13.43
N LYS A 798 5.56 -27.38 -12.98
CA LYS A 798 5.73 -27.03 -11.57
C LYS A 798 4.63 -27.61 -10.69
N CYS A 799 3.35 -27.48 -11.08
CA CYS A 799 2.22 -28.02 -10.34
C CYS A 799 2.26 -29.55 -10.26
N THR A 800 2.53 -30.23 -11.37
CA THR A 800 2.62 -31.70 -11.42
C THR A 800 3.74 -32.23 -10.53
N LEU A 801 4.95 -31.69 -10.64
CA LEU A 801 6.10 -32.11 -9.84
C LEU A 801 5.91 -31.86 -8.34
N LEU A 802 5.38 -30.72 -7.97
CA LEU A 802 5.06 -30.42 -6.58
C LEU A 802 3.95 -31.32 -6.03
N TYR A 803 2.93 -31.61 -6.81
CA TYR A 803 1.84 -32.49 -6.41
C TYR A 803 2.35 -33.92 -6.19
N ASN A 804 3.15 -34.47 -7.12
CA ASN A 804 3.72 -35.81 -7.06
C ASN A 804 4.73 -35.96 -5.93
N SER A 805 5.48 -34.92 -5.60
CA SER A 805 6.39 -34.91 -4.44
C SER A 805 5.66 -34.76 -3.09
N GLY A 806 4.33 -34.82 -3.04
CA GLY A 806 3.51 -34.72 -1.84
C GLY A 806 3.27 -33.28 -1.36
N LYS A 807 3.81 -32.25 -2.03
CA LYS A 807 3.64 -30.83 -1.69
C LYS A 807 2.35 -30.24 -2.28
N LYS A 808 1.21 -30.94 -2.09
CA LYS A 808 -0.07 -30.64 -2.73
C LYS A 808 -0.57 -29.22 -2.44
N GLY A 809 -0.36 -28.70 -1.23
CA GLY A 809 -0.77 -27.34 -0.87
C GLY A 809 0.05 -26.27 -1.62
N ILE A 810 1.34 -26.50 -1.83
CA ILE A 810 2.19 -25.58 -2.59
C ILE A 810 1.82 -25.61 -4.07
N ALA A 811 1.56 -26.81 -4.63
CA ALA A 811 1.06 -26.94 -6.01
C ALA A 811 -0.24 -26.18 -6.24
N LYS A 812 -1.21 -26.32 -5.33
CA LYS A 812 -2.48 -25.58 -5.41
C LYS A 812 -2.29 -24.07 -5.30
N ASN A 813 -1.47 -23.60 -4.37
CA ASN A 813 -1.16 -22.17 -4.23
C ASN A 813 -0.47 -21.60 -5.48
N THR A 814 0.44 -22.36 -6.10
CA THR A 814 1.09 -21.96 -7.36
C THR A 814 0.06 -21.74 -8.46
N TYR A 815 -0.87 -22.69 -8.62
CA TYR A 815 -1.98 -22.59 -9.58
C TYR A 815 -2.90 -21.40 -9.28
N ASP A 816 -3.31 -21.20 -8.03
CA ASP A 816 -4.22 -20.11 -7.66
C ASP A 816 -3.58 -18.73 -7.87
N ASN A 817 -2.28 -18.60 -7.61
CA ASN A 817 -1.53 -17.37 -7.89
C ASN A 817 -1.43 -17.12 -9.40
N PHE A 818 -1.17 -18.16 -10.18
CA PHE A 818 -1.14 -18.05 -11.64
C PHE A 818 -2.50 -17.59 -12.19
N CYS A 819 -3.61 -18.20 -11.79
CA CYS A 819 -4.96 -17.80 -12.21
C CYS A 819 -5.25 -16.33 -11.87
N LYS A 820 -4.80 -15.88 -10.70
CA LYS A 820 -4.95 -14.50 -10.27
C LYS A 820 -4.15 -13.53 -11.15
N GLU A 821 -2.88 -13.85 -11.44
CA GLU A 821 -2.04 -13.03 -12.32
C GLU A 821 -2.56 -13.04 -13.76
N TYR A 822 -3.02 -14.20 -14.24
CA TYR A 822 -3.65 -14.37 -15.56
C TYR A 822 -4.86 -13.45 -15.72
N HIS A 823 -5.76 -13.46 -14.73
CA HIS A 823 -6.91 -12.55 -14.72
C HIS A 823 -6.50 -11.08 -14.62
N THR A 824 -5.50 -10.77 -13.81
CA THR A 824 -5.03 -9.40 -13.58
C THR A 824 -4.42 -8.79 -14.84
N LEU A 825 -3.64 -9.57 -15.60
CA LEU A 825 -2.89 -9.09 -16.76
C LEU A 825 -3.70 -9.16 -18.07
N LEU A 826 -4.52 -10.21 -18.24
CA LEU A 826 -5.25 -10.46 -19.49
C LEU A 826 -6.74 -10.11 -19.40
N GLY A 827 -7.29 -9.89 -18.19
CA GLY A 827 -8.70 -9.54 -17.98
C GLY A 827 -9.68 -10.69 -18.18
N VAL A 828 -9.18 -11.93 -18.32
CA VAL A 828 -9.99 -13.14 -18.53
C VAL A 828 -9.61 -14.22 -17.51
N GLU A 829 -10.57 -15.09 -17.17
CA GLU A 829 -10.32 -16.22 -16.28
C GLU A 829 -9.50 -17.32 -16.97
N TYR A 830 -8.58 -17.94 -16.23
CA TYR A 830 -7.88 -19.13 -16.72
C TYR A 830 -8.79 -20.35 -16.66
N ASN A 831 -9.07 -20.95 -17.82
CA ASN A 831 -10.14 -21.94 -17.99
C ASN A 831 -9.74 -23.39 -17.69
N ILE A 832 -8.45 -23.73 -17.57
CA ILE A 832 -7.99 -25.10 -17.32
C ILE A 832 -8.01 -25.36 -15.80
N PRO A 833 -8.84 -26.30 -15.29
CA PRO A 833 -8.93 -26.55 -13.85
C PRO A 833 -7.67 -27.25 -13.32
N PHE A 834 -7.35 -27.03 -12.04
CA PHE A 834 -6.17 -27.58 -11.37
C PHE A 834 -6.04 -29.10 -11.52
N SER A 835 -7.16 -29.84 -11.47
CA SER A 835 -7.17 -31.29 -11.68
C SER A 835 -6.66 -31.71 -13.06
N GLN A 836 -6.94 -30.92 -14.10
CA GLN A 836 -6.47 -31.20 -15.45
C GLN A 836 -4.97 -30.86 -15.60
N ILE A 837 -4.48 -29.83 -14.91
CA ILE A 837 -3.05 -29.44 -14.91
C ILE A 837 -2.19 -30.57 -14.33
N ILE A 838 -2.61 -31.20 -13.23
CA ILE A 838 -1.80 -32.21 -12.54
C ILE A 838 -1.89 -33.63 -13.15
N HIS A 839 -2.88 -33.88 -14.01
CA HIS A 839 -3.09 -35.19 -14.69
C HIS A 839 -2.89 -35.12 -16.22
N ALA A 840 -2.33 -34.03 -16.74
CA ALA A 840 -2.16 -33.84 -18.18
C ALA A 840 -1.15 -34.82 -18.84
N ASN A 841 -0.43 -35.63 -18.06
CA ASN A 841 0.52 -36.64 -18.51
C ASN A 841 0.06 -38.10 -18.27
N GLU A 842 -1.18 -38.34 -17.83
CA GLU A 842 -1.85 -39.63 -17.86
C GLU A 842 -2.75 -39.77 -19.14
#